data_cec7ce1ec35bd27c69470d4f7a66820e
#
_entry.id   cec7ce1ec35bd27c69470d4f7a66820e
#
_cell.length_a   1.000
_cell.length_b   1.000
_cell.length_c   1.000
_cell.angle_alpha   90.00
_cell.angle_beta   90.00
_cell.angle_gamma   90.00
#
_symmetry.space_group_name_H-M   'P 1'
#
loop_
_entity.id
_entity.type
_entity.pdbx_description
1 polymer ?
#
loop_
_entity_poly.entity_id
_entity_poly.type
_entity_poly.pdbx_seq_one_letter_code
_entity_poly.pdbx_strand_id
1 'polypeptide(L)'
;MKFKKYISLLLCISVILSFSVLPSYASNSNQAGTPAIINTAEEITGIFVNCFAKLINRIKGTDETAIPSATINPHSWIEYKGEPIENPEQTLTAETWVANEIAFESEKSYASPFNDVDVELHLWGNGRLYKIPAFWDGGNIWKVRFACPSEGDWYFRTVCTDAENTSLDSRTGKVICSEYSGEYDIYKHGFVTTNAGNKYFTYDDGTPFFYLGDTHWSLGDETVDMVKTICEKRVSQGFTVYQSEPIGAKFDFTNGITEDDKSGLADYDEKFRIIAENGLVHANAQFFFSYYIEPLISNNGGFNGNEPSDSAKAYLEKVSRYWVARYSAYPVIWTLGQEVDNDFYWSETNHPEWGLENNPYKLIAEYIAKYDVYDHPLSAHMENVGATSVYGNGKGATDECKVYFKDAEPSCFRDIESHNFYAVQWHPSKTEQSDFRVEKDCWYNSQGKPAINYEGQYCYLWTKNFGSRMQGWTAYLSGMYGYGWGGHDTWSYLNVYDEENDSSDGVDTITSQEKINATWQDALEYESSYQVGYMRDFLESTKWYNLIPRFDNKSYFVPANNVYYAYAGNEDNSEIVIYIYSFTDESVAQNANTKYYGGIKTGTVGNLVSNGSYTYQWFNPINGEYSEEYEFTATRFGTYYIGDRPQATDMVLCISAAD
;
A
#
# COMPACT_ATOMS: atom_id res chain seq x y z
N MET A 1 -34.59 -8.87 -28.57
CA MET A 1 -33.18 -8.92 -28.19
C MET A 1 -32.39 -10.09 -28.76
N LYS A 2 -32.91 -11.31 -28.84
CA LYS A 2 -32.19 -12.47 -29.44
C LYS A 2 -31.80 -12.30 -30.92
N PHE A 3 -32.56 -11.61 -31.72
CA PHE A 3 -32.32 -11.45 -33.17
C PHE A 3 -31.12 -10.55 -33.52
N LYS A 4 -30.84 -9.51 -32.72
CA LYS A 4 -29.66 -8.65 -32.93
C LYS A 4 -28.32 -9.37 -32.61
N LYS A 5 -28.33 -10.34 -31.68
CA LYS A 5 -27.15 -11.15 -31.37
C LYS A 5 -26.71 -12.06 -32.52
N TYR A 6 -27.67 -12.59 -33.27
CA TYR A 6 -27.37 -13.45 -34.42
C TYR A 6 -26.86 -12.68 -35.64
N ILE A 7 -27.28 -11.43 -35.83
CA ILE A 7 -26.81 -10.58 -36.94
C ILE A 7 -25.33 -10.19 -36.71
N SER A 8 -24.92 -9.87 -35.48
CA SER A 8 -23.51 -9.59 -35.17
C SER A 8 -22.63 -10.81 -35.35
N LEU A 9 -23.11 -12.00 -35.00
CA LEU A 9 -22.38 -13.26 -35.20
C LEU A 9 -22.21 -13.60 -36.68
N LEU A 10 -23.26 -13.42 -37.51
CA LEU A 10 -23.21 -13.62 -38.97
C LEU A 10 -22.28 -12.61 -39.67
N LEU A 11 -22.24 -11.36 -39.20
CA LEU A 11 -21.32 -10.34 -39.72
C LEU A 11 -19.84 -10.68 -39.39
N CYS A 12 -19.55 -11.18 -38.20
CA CYS A 12 -18.19 -11.63 -37.84
C CYS A 12 -17.78 -12.85 -38.71
N ILE A 13 -18.66 -13.80 -38.93
CA ILE A 13 -18.38 -14.97 -39.75
C ILE A 13 -18.13 -14.57 -41.21
N SER A 14 -18.91 -13.62 -41.76
CA SER A 14 -18.69 -13.12 -43.11
C SER A 14 -17.39 -12.35 -43.29
N VAL A 15 -16.93 -11.64 -42.30
CA VAL A 15 -15.61 -10.96 -42.30
C VAL A 15 -14.47 -11.98 -42.26
N ILE A 16 -14.57 -13.03 -41.44
CA ILE A 16 -13.56 -14.11 -41.38
C ILE A 16 -13.49 -14.88 -42.70
N LEU A 17 -14.61 -15.18 -43.32
CA LEU A 17 -14.66 -15.85 -44.63
C LEU A 17 -14.15 -14.96 -45.79
N SER A 18 -14.21 -13.63 -45.64
CA SER A 18 -13.65 -12.70 -46.63
C SER A 18 -12.14 -12.62 -46.63
N PHE A 19 -11.50 -12.88 -45.49
CA PHE A 19 -10.02 -12.90 -45.36
C PHE A 19 -9.41 -14.25 -45.78
N SER A 20 -10.15 -15.33 -45.82
CA SER A 20 -9.66 -16.66 -46.23
C SER A 20 -9.56 -16.85 -47.75
N VAL A 21 -9.89 -15.85 -48.55
CA VAL A 21 -9.91 -15.93 -50.02
C VAL A 21 -8.99 -14.87 -50.68
N LEU A 22 -7.88 -14.51 -50.07
CA LEU A 22 -6.90 -13.67 -50.73
C LEU A 22 -5.81 -14.57 -51.39
N PRO A 23 -5.65 -14.50 -52.73
CA PRO A 23 -4.61 -15.29 -53.41
C PRO A 23 -3.22 -14.72 -53.13
N SER A 24 -2.28 -15.63 -52.92
CA SER A 24 -0.87 -15.35 -52.79
C SER A 24 -0.33 -14.71 -54.08
N TYR A 25 0.02 -13.43 -54.03
CA TYR A 25 0.87 -12.81 -55.03
C TYR A 25 2.26 -12.60 -54.43
N ALA A 26 3.15 -13.47 -54.84
CA ALA A 26 4.59 -13.23 -54.68
C ALA A 26 5.10 -12.50 -55.92
N SER A 27 5.66 -11.33 -55.82
CA SER A 27 6.60 -10.81 -56.78
C SER A 27 7.66 -9.90 -56.11
N ASN A 28 8.89 -10.22 -56.40
CA ASN A 28 10.10 -9.51 -56.02
C ASN A 28 10.09 -8.01 -56.35
N SER A 29 10.49 -7.17 -55.39
CA SER A 29 11.36 -6.04 -55.73
C SER A 29 12.04 -5.50 -54.47
N ASN A 30 13.35 -5.44 -54.52
CA ASN A 30 14.22 -4.73 -53.57
C ASN A 30 13.89 -3.23 -53.59
N GLN A 31 13.58 -2.65 -52.42
CA GLN A 31 14.03 -1.32 -52.03
C GLN A 31 13.75 -1.07 -50.52
N ALA A 32 14.65 -0.31 -49.92
CA ALA A 32 14.74 -0.06 -48.50
C ALA A 32 13.64 0.87 -47.95
N GLY A 33 13.19 0.63 -46.72
CA GLY A 33 12.61 1.64 -45.85
C GLY A 33 11.09 1.63 -45.72
N THR A 34 10.50 0.62 -45.08
CA THR A 34 9.12 0.66 -44.57
C THR A 34 9.05 0.03 -43.18
N PRO A 35 8.28 0.57 -42.23
CA PRO A 35 8.18 0.00 -40.89
C PRO A 35 7.50 -1.38 -40.95
N ALA A 36 7.96 -2.27 -40.09
CA ALA A 36 7.50 -3.66 -40.02
C ALA A 36 5.98 -3.72 -39.77
N ILE A 37 5.25 -4.11 -40.77
CA ILE A 37 3.85 -4.52 -40.66
C ILE A 37 3.88 -6.00 -40.26
N ILE A 38 3.12 -6.34 -39.24
CA ILE A 38 2.83 -7.65 -38.66
C ILE A 38 2.99 -8.79 -39.68
N ASN A 39 3.93 -9.68 -39.44
CA ASN A 39 4.48 -10.51 -40.48
C ASN A 39 4.11 -12.00 -40.43
N THR A 40 3.15 -12.45 -39.61
CA THR A 40 2.71 -13.84 -39.64
C THR A 40 1.20 -14.02 -39.55
N ALA A 41 0.70 -14.92 -40.36
CA ALA A 41 -0.70 -15.36 -40.33
C ALA A 41 -1.08 -15.96 -38.95
N GLU A 42 -0.10 -16.42 -38.17
CA GLU A 42 -0.28 -16.95 -36.81
C GLU A 42 -0.59 -15.86 -35.78
N GLU A 43 0.06 -14.69 -35.85
CA GLU A 43 -0.23 -13.56 -34.97
C GLU A 43 -1.63 -12.99 -35.22
N ILE A 44 -2.01 -12.86 -36.47
CA ILE A 44 -3.37 -12.42 -36.84
C ILE A 44 -4.41 -13.43 -36.35
N THR A 45 -4.13 -14.72 -36.50
CA THR A 45 -5.03 -15.79 -36.02
C THR A 45 -5.11 -15.79 -34.49
N GLY A 46 -4.01 -15.54 -33.78
CA GLY A 46 -3.98 -15.40 -32.32
C GLY A 46 -4.82 -14.24 -31.80
N ILE A 47 -4.74 -13.09 -32.46
CA ILE A 47 -5.57 -11.90 -32.12
C ILE A 47 -7.05 -12.20 -32.36
N PHE A 48 -7.41 -12.84 -33.50
CA PHE A 48 -8.79 -13.18 -33.80
C PHE A 48 -9.37 -14.25 -32.88
N VAL A 49 -8.58 -15.27 -32.51
CA VAL A 49 -9.00 -16.29 -31.54
C VAL A 49 -9.25 -15.68 -30.18
N ASN A 50 -8.41 -14.76 -29.75
CA ASN A 50 -8.56 -14.07 -28.48
C ASN A 50 -9.78 -13.13 -28.47
N CYS A 51 -9.99 -12.36 -29.53
CA CYS A 51 -11.19 -11.55 -29.71
C CYS A 51 -12.48 -12.38 -29.78
N PHE A 52 -12.40 -13.55 -30.38
CA PHE A 52 -13.55 -14.45 -30.52
C PHE A 52 -13.88 -15.17 -29.20
N ALA A 53 -12.85 -15.56 -28.45
CA ALA A 53 -13.02 -16.10 -27.10
C ALA A 53 -13.67 -15.07 -26.16
N LYS A 54 -13.22 -13.82 -26.20
CA LYS A 54 -13.82 -12.68 -25.47
C LYS A 54 -15.28 -12.44 -25.87
N LEU A 55 -15.59 -12.51 -27.17
CA LEU A 55 -16.95 -12.34 -27.66
C LEU A 55 -17.87 -13.51 -27.23
N ILE A 56 -17.38 -14.75 -27.26
CA ILE A 56 -18.14 -15.93 -26.82
C ILE A 56 -18.41 -15.87 -25.32
N ASN A 57 -17.43 -15.44 -24.50
CA ASN A 57 -17.62 -15.27 -23.08
C ASN A 57 -18.69 -14.20 -22.79
N ARG A 58 -18.63 -13.09 -23.48
CA ARG A 58 -19.65 -12.02 -23.39
C ARG A 58 -21.06 -12.48 -23.82
N ILE A 59 -21.16 -13.39 -24.81
CA ILE A 59 -22.44 -13.96 -25.26
C ILE A 59 -22.97 -15.01 -24.27
N LYS A 60 -22.08 -15.71 -23.55
CA LYS A 60 -22.46 -16.70 -22.54
C LYS A 60 -22.89 -16.07 -21.21
N GLY A 61 -22.77 -14.75 -21.06
CA GLY A 61 -23.11 -14.06 -19.81
C GLY A 61 -22.17 -14.41 -18.66
N THR A 62 -21.00 -14.97 -18.97
CA THR A 62 -19.88 -14.98 -18.04
C THR A 62 -19.36 -13.56 -18.01
N ASP A 63 -19.61 -12.90 -16.93
CA ASP A 63 -19.18 -11.53 -16.66
C ASP A 63 -17.67 -11.47 -16.85
N GLU A 64 -17.18 -10.66 -17.80
CA GLU A 64 -15.75 -10.37 -17.94
C GLU A 64 -15.25 -9.41 -16.87
N THR A 65 -16.10 -9.05 -15.92
CA THR A 65 -15.70 -8.53 -14.62
C THR A 65 -15.38 -9.65 -13.62
N ALA A 66 -15.60 -10.92 -13.97
CA ALA A 66 -14.97 -12.01 -13.25
C ALA A 66 -13.46 -11.91 -13.53
N ILE A 67 -12.80 -11.18 -12.66
CA ILE A 67 -11.37 -11.22 -12.41
C ILE A 67 -10.98 -12.70 -12.50
N PRO A 68 -9.96 -13.08 -13.31
CA PRO A 68 -9.45 -14.44 -13.25
C PRO A 68 -9.29 -14.76 -11.78
N SER A 69 -9.84 -15.89 -11.32
CA SER A 69 -9.58 -16.33 -9.97
C SER A 69 -8.05 -16.35 -9.85
N ALA A 70 -7.50 -15.31 -9.26
CA ALA A 70 -6.11 -15.29 -8.94
C ALA A 70 -5.92 -16.56 -8.12
N THR A 71 -4.91 -17.29 -8.43
CA THR A 71 -4.42 -18.34 -7.58
C THR A 71 -4.38 -17.74 -6.18
N ILE A 72 -5.27 -18.21 -5.30
CA ILE A 72 -5.20 -17.86 -3.88
C ILE A 72 -3.75 -18.12 -3.55
N ASN A 73 -3.02 -17.11 -3.08
CA ASN A 73 -1.68 -17.34 -2.53
C ASN A 73 -1.82 -18.50 -1.59
N PRO A 74 -1.02 -19.58 -1.72
CA PRO A 74 -1.11 -20.68 -0.78
C PRO A 74 -0.93 -20.05 0.60
N HIS A 75 -1.92 -20.20 1.48
CA HIS A 75 -1.83 -19.69 2.83
C HIS A 75 -0.50 -20.08 3.44
N SER A 76 0.10 -19.21 4.22
CA SER A 76 1.35 -19.48 4.92
C SER A 76 1.21 -20.55 6.01
N TRP A 77 -0.01 -21.01 6.26
CA TRP A 77 -0.30 -22.13 7.13
C TRP A 77 -0.54 -23.43 6.32
N ILE A 78 -0.27 -24.56 6.97
CA ILE A 78 -0.40 -25.91 6.39
C ILE A 78 -1.67 -26.56 6.93
N GLU A 79 -2.48 -27.20 6.06
CA GLU A 79 -3.60 -28.02 6.53
C GLU A 79 -3.04 -29.19 7.36
N TYR A 80 -3.44 -29.27 8.63
CA TYR A 80 -2.88 -30.22 9.58
C TYR A 80 -3.90 -30.66 10.64
N LYS A 81 -4.07 -31.97 10.77
CA LYS A 81 -4.90 -32.59 11.80
C LYS A 81 -4.01 -33.20 12.88
N GLY A 82 -3.29 -32.31 13.59
CA GLY A 82 -2.45 -32.70 14.70
C GLY A 82 -3.28 -33.20 15.90
N GLU A 83 -2.75 -34.20 16.60
CA GLU A 83 -3.36 -34.68 17.82
C GLU A 83 -3.09 -33.71 18.98
N PRO A 84 -4.04 -33.56 19.92
CA PRO A 84 -3.82 -32.83 21.15
C PRO A 84 -2.63 -33.40 21.95
N ILE A 85 -1.89 -32.53 22.62
CA ILE A 85 -0.84 -32.95 23.55
C ILE A 85 -1.50 -33.25 24.90
N GLU A 86 -1.49 -34.52 25.34
CA GLU A 86 -2.17 -34.93 26.58
C GLU A 86 -1.57 -34.29 27.84
N ASN A 87 -0.24 -34.15 27.89
CA ASN A 87 0.48 -33.57 29.02
C ASN A 87 1.46 -32.48 28.55
N PRO A 88 0.97 -31.29 28.17
CA PRO A 88 1.84 -30.22 27.77
C PRO A 88 2.67 -29.70 28.96
N GLU A 89 3.92 -29.31 28.70
CA GLU A 89 4.82 -28.77 29.74
C GLU A 89 4.32 -27.42 30.29
N GLN A 90 3.59 -26.66 29.47
CA GLN A 90 3.00 -25.40 29.89
C GLN A 90 1.63 -25.18 29.23
N THR A 91 0.81 -24.38 29.88
CA THR A 91 -0.48 -23.92 29.34
C THR A 91 -0.57 -22.41 29.45
N LEU A 92 -0.94 -21.77 28.35
CA LEU A 92 -1.08 -20.32 28.19
C LEU A 92 -2.53 -19.98 27.87
N THR A 93 -2.90 -18.74 28.11
CA THR A 93 -4.17 -18.14 27.65
C THR A 93 -3.86 -17.05 26.63
N ALA A 94 -4.69 -16.92 25.61
CA ALA A 94 -4.59 -15.91 24.58
C ALA A 94 -5.96 -15.38 24.19
N GLU A 95 -6.01 -14.23 23.54
CA GLU A 95 -7.15 -13.77 22.78
C GLU A 95 -6.79 -13.79 21.28
N THR A 96 -7.81 -13.93 20.42
CA THR A 96 -7.60 -14.00 18.96
C THR A 96 -6.87 -12.77 18.46
N TRP A 97 -5.88 -12.99 17.58
CA TRP A 97 -5.07 -11.97 16.92
C TRP A 97 -4.20 -11.11 17.84
N VAL A 98 -4.27 -11.27 19.15
CA VAL A 98 -3.41 -10.56 20.10
C VAL A 98 -2.06 -11.28 20.21
N ALA A 99 -0.98 -10.50 20.12
CA ALA A 99 0.38 -11.03 20.21
C ALA A 99 0.66 -11.64 21.60
N ASN A 100 1.23 -12.82 21.60
CA ASN A 100 1.72 -13.53 22.79
C ASN A 100 3.20 -13.83 22.62
N GLU A 101 3.94 -13.95 23.71
CA GLU A 101 5.37 -14.27 23.70
C GLU A 101 5.69 -15.44 24.63
N ILE A 102 6.53 -16.35 24.17
CA ILE A 102 7.09 -17.47 24.95
C ILE A 102 8.61 -17.37 24.86
N ALA A 103 9.28 -17.53 26.00
CA ALA A 103 10.73 -17.62 26.09
C ALA A 103 11.19 -19.04 26.39
N PHE A 104 12.27 -19.45 25.74
CA PHE A 104 12.98 -20.71 25.99
C PHE A 104 14.43 -20.39 26.33
N GLU A 105 14.95 -20.97 27.41
CA GLU A 105 16.33 -20.81 27.84
C GLU A 105 17.15 -22.05 27.49
N SER A 106 18.21 -21.84 26.73
CA SER A 106 19.14 -22.89 26.33
C SER A 106 20.07 -23.29 27.48
N GLU A 107 20.18 -24.59 27.74
CA GLU A 107 21.20 -25.15 28.65
C GLU A 107 22.58 -25.23 27.99
N LYS A 108 22.65 -25.09 26.64
CA LYS A 108 23.89 -25.01 25.88
C LYS A 108 24.23 -23.54 25.60
N SER A 109 25.52 -23.23 25.54
CA SER A 109 26.01 -21.94 25.07
C SER A 109 26.60 -22.09 23.68
N TYR A 110 26.34 -21.10 22.81
CA TYR A 110 26.81 -21.02 21.44
C TYR A 110 27.78 -19.87 21.24
N ALA A 111 28.75 -20.04 20.34
CA ALA A 111 29.73 -19.00 20.07
C ALA A 111 29.10 -17.78 19.36
N SER A 112 28.13 -18.04 18.50
CA SER A 112 27.34 -17.04 17.79
C SER A 112 25.87 -17.47 17.76
N PRO A 113 25.11 -17.29 18.85
CA PRO A 113 23.76 -17.80 18.96
C PRO A 113 22.85 -17.45 17.78
N PHE A 114 22.91 -16.21 17.30
CA PHE A 114 22.19 -15.75 16.12
C PHE A 114 22.53 -16.57 14.86
N ASN A 115 23.79 -16.99 14.70
CA ASN A 115 24.23 -17.73 13.51
C ASN A 115 24.12 -19.24 13.64
N ASP A 116 24.34 -19.76 14.85
CA ASP A 116 24.58 -21.19 15.08
C ASP A 116 23.29 -21.99 15.23
N VAL A 117 22.17 -21.37 15.68
CA VAL A 117 20.96 -22.08 16.06
C VAL A 117 19.70 -21.37 15.59
N ASP A 118 18.88 -22.10 14.89
CA ASP A 118 17.52 -21.71 14.55
C ASP A 118 16.50 -22.54 15.33
N VAL A 119 15.47 -21.88 15.83
CA VAL A 119 14.34 -22.49 16.52
C VAL A 119 13.05 -22.07 15.83
N GLU A 120 12.08 -22.98 15.75
CA GLU A 120 10.73 -22.71 15.26
C GLU A 120 9.71 -23.24 16.28
N LEU A 121 8.59 -22.54 16.40
CA LEU A 121 7.40 -23.03 17.08
C LEU A 121 6.45 -23.56 16.03
N HIS A 122 6.18 -24.87 16.06
CA HIS A 122 5.10 -25.47 15.32
C HIS A 122 3.82 -25.35 16.15
N LEU A 123 2.94 -24.43 15.78
CA LEU A 123 1.68 -24.15 16.46
C LEU A 123 0.52 -24.69 15.64
N TRP A 124 -0.30 -25.58 16.22
CA TRP A 124 -1.45 -26.15 15.49
C TRP A 124 -2.73 -26.13 16.31
N GLY A 125 -3.84 -25.93 15.60
CA GLY A 125 -5.19 -25.92 16.12
C GLY A 125 -6.18 -25.70 14.96
N ASN A 126 -7.43 -26.03 15.14
CA ASN A 126 -8.49 -25.82 14.16
C ASN A 126 -8.16 -26.28 12.72
N GLY A 127 -7.39 -27.36 12.58
CA GLY A 127 -7.01 -27.92 11.28
C GLY A 127 -5.84 -27.21 10.59
N ARG A 128 -5.16 -26.29 11.25
CA ARG A 128 -4.06 -25.48 10.70
C ARG A 128 -2.77 -25.72 11.50
N LEU A 129 -1.63 -25.62 10.83
CA LEU A 129 -0.29 -25.61 11.41
C LEU A 129 0.46 -24.38 10.93
N TYR A 130 0.97 -23.61 11.85
CA TYR A 130 1.86 -22.47 11.64
C TYR A 130 3.28 -22.85 12.08
N LYS A 131 4.28 -22.56 11.26
CA LYS A 131 5.70 -22.71 11.57
C LYS A 131 6.31 -21.35 11.85
N ILE A 132 6.28 -20.93 13.08
CA ILE A 132 6.64 -19.58 13.50
C ILE A 132 8.10 -19.56 13.90
N PRO A 133 8.96 -18.75 13.24
CA PRO A 133 10.36 -18.66 13.61
C PRO A 133 10.51 -18.01 14.99
N ALA A 134 11.47 -18.52 15.78
CA ALA A 134 11.94 -17.86 16.99
C ALA A 134 13.05 -16.87 16.66
N PHE A 135 13.27 -15.91 17.54
CA PHE A 135 14.40 -15.00 17.51
C PHE A 135 15.26 -15.13 18.77
N TRP A 136 16.57 -14.99 18.61
CA TRP A 136 17.50 -14.88 19.74
C TRP A 136 17.36 -13.50 20.41
N ASP A 137 17.17 -13.48 21.74
CA ASP A 137 16.94 -12.27 22.53
C ASP A 137 18.07 -11.95 23.51
N GLY A 138 19.29 -12.40 23.19
CA GLY A 138 20.49 -12.24 23.98
C GLY A 138 20.73 -13.38 24.95
N GLY A 139 21.98 -13.55 25.42
CA GLY A 139 22.40 -14.63 26.29
C GLY A 139 22.05 -16.01 25.73
N ASN A 140 21.35 -16.79 26.52
CA ASN A 140 20.86 -18.11 26.16
C ASN A 140 19.33 -18.13 25.90
N ILE A 141 18.72 -16.99 25.57
CA ILE A 141 17.27 -16.86 25.44
C ILE A 141 16.84 -16.82 23.99
N TRP A 142 15.89 -17.66 23.62
CA TRP A 142 15.12 -17.61 22.37
C TRP A 142 13.67 -17.31 22.70
N LYS A 143 13.06 -16.39 21.95
CA LYS A 143 11.67 -16.03 22.09
C LYS A 143 10.90 -16.33 20.83
N VAL A 144 9.62 -16.65 21.00
CA VAL A 144 8.65 -16.78 19.92
C VAL A 144 7.49 -15.86 20.22
N ARG A 145 7.17 -14.98 19.27
CA ARG A 145 5.92 -14.21 19.28
C ARG A 145 4.93 -14.84 18.32
N PHE A 146 3.70 -14.98 18.76
CA PHE A 146 2.63 -15.58 17.96
C PHE A 146 1.27 -14.96 18.30
N ALA A 147 0.34 -14.98 17.35
CA ALA A 147 -1.07 -14.67 17.54
C ALA A 147 -1.91 -15.88 17.10
N CYS A 148 -2.94 -16.22 17.89
CA CYS A 148 -3.86 -17.27 17.49
C CYS A 148 -4.95 -16.69 16.59
N PRO A 149 -5.16 -17.18 15.36
CA PRO A 149 -6.10 -16.56 14.40
C PRO A 149 -7.56 -16.96 14.66
N SER A 150 -7.83 -17.84 15.62
CA SER A 150 -9.19 -18.24 15.98
C SER A 150 -9.24 -18.76 17.41
N GLU A 151 -10.41 -18.69 18.02
CA GLU A 151 -10.67 -19.29 19.33
C GLU A 151 -10.50 -20.82 19.34
N GLY A 152 -10.27 -21.37 20.51
CA GLY A 152 -10.15 -22.80 20.74
C GLY A 152 -8.82 -23.22 21.35
N ASP A 153 -8.60 -24.53 21.38
CA ASP A 153 -7.39 -25.13 21.89
C ASP A 153 -6.33 -25.22 20.80
N TRP A 154 -5.19 -24.59 21.03
CA TRP A 154 -4.00 -24.66 20.19
C TRP A 154 -2.92 -25.41 20.95
N TYR A 155 -2.07 -26.15 20.23
CA TYR A 155 -0.95 -26.90 20.76
C TYR A 155 0.32 -26.48 20.04
N PHE A 156 1.45 -26.59 20.72
CA PHE A 156 2.71 -26.30 20.06
C PHE A 156 3.81 -27.28 20.46
N ARG A 157 4.81 -27.37 19.57
CA ARG A 157 6.09 -28.01 19.80
C ARG A 157 7.19 -27.18 19.17
N THR A 158 8.31 -27.02 19.88
CA THR A 158 9.51 -26.41 19.29
C THR A 158 10.29 -27.39 18.46
N VAL A 159 10.95 -26.91 17.42
CA VAL A 159 11.90 -27.62 16.57
C VAL A 159 13.18 -26.79 16.52
N CYS A 160 14.31 -27.41 16.89
CA CYS A 160 15.61 -26.75 16.95
C CYS A 160 16.58 -27.40 15.97
N THR A 161 17.42 -26.60 15.29
CA THR A 161 18.48 -27.14 14.41
C THR A 161 19.52 -27.94 15.15
N ASP A 162 19.76 -27.66 16.46
CA ASP A 162 20.50 -28.51 17.38
C ASP A 162 19.54 -29.42 18.15
N ALA A 163 19.17 -30.55 17.56
CA ALA A 163 18.24 -31.48 18.15
C ALA A 163 18.75 -32.15 19.48
N GLU A 164 20.03 -31.98 19.79
CA GLU A 164 20.59 -32.45 21.09
C GLU A 164 20.35 -31.40 22.19
N ASN A 165 19.92 -30.20 21.86
CA ASN A 165 19.56 -29.18 22.83
C ASN A 165 18.08 -29.33 23.23
N THR A 166 17.79 -30.27 24.14
CA THR A 166 16.42 -30.57 24.58
C THR A 166 15.75 -29.42 25.35
N SER A 167 16.51 -28.41 25.76
CA SER A 167 15.93 -27.21 26.37
C SER A 167 15.33 -26.25 25.33
N LEU A 168 15.72 -26.37 24.04
CA LEU A 168 15.14 -25.63 22.92
C LEU A 168 14.34 -26.53 21.97
N ASP A 169 14.73 -27.82 21.80
CA ASP A 169 14.04 -28.75 20.93
C ASP A 169 12.93 -29.52 21.64
N SER A 170 11.89 -29.85 20.91
CA SER A 170 10.77 -30.71 21.34
C SER A 170 10.00 -30.20 22.57
N ARG A 171 10.14 -28.94 22.96
CA ARG A 171 9.36 -28.30 24.05
C ARG A 171 7.90 -28.23 23.64
N THR A 172 7.00 -28.49 24.57
CA THR A 172 5.58 -28.64 24.28
C THR A 172 4.72 -27.69 25.11
N GLY A 173 3.57 -27.31 24.56
CA GLY A 173 2.59 -26.51 25.28
C GLY A 173 1.21 -26.54 24.67
N LYS A 174 0.28 -25.94 25.41
CA LYS A 174 -1.10 -25.66 25.00
C LYS A 174 -1.38 -24.18 25.15
N VAL A 175 -2.14 -23.63 24.22
CA VAL A 175 -2.69 -22.28 24.29
C VAL A 175 -4.23 -22.38 24.25
N ILE A 176 -4.88 -21.84 25.25
CA ILE A 176 -6.34 -21.70 25.29
C ILE A 176 -6.65 -20.31 24.78
N CYS A 177 -7.14 -20.22 23.55
CA CYS A 177 -7.47 -18.95 22.90
C CYS A 177 -8.97 -18.67 23.01
N SER A 178 -9.32 -17.51 23.53
CA SER A 178 -10.68 -16.96 23.51
C SER A 178 -10.82 -15.90 22.40
N GLU A 179 -12.04 -15.61 22.02
CA GLU A 179 -12.34 -14.47 21.17
C GLU A 179 -11.86 -13.17 21.84
N TYR A 180 -11.36 -12.22 21.03
CA TYR A 180 -10.95 -10.90 21.50
C TYR A 180 -12.15 -10.14 22.10
N SER A 181 -11.97 -9.64 23.30
CA SER A 181 -13.05 -8.98 24.07
C SER A 181 -13.02 -7.45 24.05
N GLY A 182 -12.00 -6.85 23.41
CA GLY A 182 -11.80 -5.41 23.37
C GLY A 182 -12.52 -4.71 22.21
N GLU A 183 -12.13 -3.46 21.94
CA GLU A 183 -12.83 -2.58 21.01
C GLU A 183 -12.20 -2.46 19.61
N TYR A 184 -10.95 -2.88 19.43
CA TYR A 184 -10.21 -2.64 18.20
C TYR A 184 -10.56 -3.62 17.08
N ASP A 185 -10.92 -3.09 15.93
CA ASP A 185 -11.35 -3.86 14.76
C ASP A 185 -10.24 -4.80 14.25
N ILE A 186 -8.98 -4.38 14.35
CA ILE A 186 -7.81 -5.19 13.97
C ILE A 186 -7.72 -6.53 14.70
N TYR A 187 -8.31 -6.65 15.88
CA TYR A 187 -8.36 -7.90 16.63
C TYR A 187 -9.72 -8.59 16.55
N LYS A 188 -10.79 -7.85 16.21
CA LYS A 188 -12.13 -8.42 15.96
C LYS A 188 -12.19 -9.10 14.60
N HIS A 189 -11.64 -8.46 13.57
CA HIS A 189 -11.71 -8.89 12.18
C HIS A 189 -10.44 -9.61 11.69
N GLY A 190 -9.38 -9.60 12.50
CA GLY A 190 -8.08 -10.18 12.16
C GLY A 190 -7.12 -9.20 11.48
N PHE A 191 -5.90 -9.64 11.25
CA PHE A 191 -4.87 -8.80 10.65
C PHE A 191 -5.24 -8.34 9.24
N VAL A 192 -4.71 -7.20 8.85
CA VAL A 192 -4.90 -6.67 7.49
C VAL A 192 -4.21 -7.58 6.48
N THR A 193 -4.89 -7.86 5.39
CA THR A 193 -4.40 -8.67 4.29
C THR A 193 -4.84 -8.11 2.94
N THR A 194 -4.43 -8.75 1.87
CA THR A 194 -4.86 -8.47 0.51
C THR A 194 -5.60 -9.66 -0.07
N ASN A 195 -6.73 -9.41 -0.69
CA ASN A 195 -7.47 -10.42 -1.41
C ASN A 195 -7.30 -10.23 -2.92
N ALA A 196 -7.03 -11.33 -3.61
CA ALA A 196 -6.86 -11.32 -5.05
C ALA A 196 -8.05 -10.68 -5.76
N GLY A 197 -7.76 -9.63 -6.52
CA GLY A 197 -8.77 -8.88 -7.27
C GLY A 197 -9.39 -7.71 -6.55
N ASN A 198 -9.18 -7.56 -5.25
CA ASN A 198 -9.56 -6.36 -4.52
C ASN A 198 -8.48 -5.28 -4.69
N LYS A 199 -8.91 -4.07 -4.99
CA LYS A 199 -8.02 -2.91 -5.10
C LYS A 199 -7.83 -2.16 -3.78
N TYR A 200 -8.29 -2.75 -2.70
CA TYR A 200 -8.25 -2.23 -1.33
C TYR A 200 -7.86 -3.34 -0.35
N PHE A 201 -7.36 -2.96 0.79
CA PHE A 201 -7.05 -3.91 1.86
C PHE A 201 -8.32 -4.41 2.55
N THR A 202 -8.24 -5.61 3.09
CA THR A 202 -9.27 -6.16 3.96
C THR A 202 -8.64 -6.65 5.25
N TYR A 203 -9.44 -6.83 6.27
CA TYR A 203 -9.10 -7.69 7.38
C TYR A 203 -9.15 -9.17 6.94
N ASP A 204 -8.68 -10.08 7.78
CA ASP A 204 -8.65 -11.54 7.49
C ASP A 204 -10.05 -12.10 7.20
N ASP A 205 -11.07 -11.58 7.85
CA ASP A 205 -12.48 -11.98 7.63
C ASP A 205 -13.12 -11.40 6.35
N GLY A 206 -12.38 -10.59 5.58
CA GLY A 206 -12.82 -9.97 4.34
C GLY A 206 -13.49 -8.59 4.52
N THR A 207 -13.66 -8.10 5.74
CA THR A 207 -14.16 -6.74 6.00
C THR A 207 -13.19 -5.71 5.40
N PRO A 208 -13.67 -4.70 4.62
CA PRO A 208 -12.81 -3.68 4.05
C PRO A 208 -12.03 -2.89 5.11
N PHE A 209 -10.74 -2.70 4.90
CA PHE A 209 -9.88 -1.91 5.76
C PHE A 209 -9.60 -0.54 5.15
N PHE A 210 -9.90 0.53 5.89
CA PHE A 210 -9.63 1.89 5.47
C PHE A 210 -8.21 2.29 5.86
N TYR A 211 -7.32 2.47 4.87
CA TYR A 211 -5.93 2.81 5.11
C TYR A 211 -5.75 4.34 5.23
N LEU A 212 -5.60 4.85 6.42
CA LEU A 212 -5.20 6.24 6.69
C LEU A 212 -3.98 6.23 7.59
N GLY A 213 -2.80 6.49 7.01
CA GLY A 213 -1.51 6.45 7.67
C GLY A 213 -0.98 7.83 8.05
N ASP A 214 -0.15 7.86 9.11
CA ASP A 214 0.69 8.99 9.45
C ASP A 214 2.17 8.58 9.35
N THR A 215 3.01 9.45 8.81
CA THR A 215 4.42 9.16 8.54
C THR A 215 5.34 9.59 9.66
N HIS A 216 6.15 8.64 10.15
CA HIS A 216 7.07 8.77 11.28
C HIS A 216 8.39 8.06 10.95
N TRP A 217 9.16 8.60 10.01
CA TRP A 217 10.33 7.89 9.47
C TRP A 217 11.43 7.66 10.50
N SER A 218 11.54 8.50 11.52
CA SER A 218 12.60 8.40 12.52
C SER A 218 12.16 7.66 13.80
N LEU A 219 11.51 6.52 13.67
CA LEU A 219 11.03 5.74 14.82
C LEU A 219 12.13 5.43 15.85
N GLY A 220 13.39 5.31 15.40
CA GLY A 220 14.52 5.09 16.31
C GLY A 220 14.83 6.28 17.24
N ASP A 221 14.54 7.49 16.80
CA ASP A 221 14.74 8.72 17.56
C ASP A 221 13.55 9.06 18.47
N GLU A 222 12.38 8.48 18.21
CA GLU A 222 11.22 8.64 19.08
C GLU A 222 11.43 7.92 20.41
N THR A 223 11.04 8.55 21.49
CA THR A 223 10.95 7.86 22.79
C THR A 223 9.65 7.05 22.86
N VAL A 224 9.60 6.06 23.73
CA VAL A 224 8.40 5.26 24.01
C VAL A 224 7.19 6.15 24.37
N ASP A 225 7.42 7.20 25.17
CA ASP A 225 6.36 8.15 25.55
C ASP A 225 5.88 8.99 24.35
N MET A 226 6.77 9.34 23.41
CA MET A 226 6.38 10.01 22.16
C MET A 226 5.46 9.11 21.34
N VAL A 227 5.88 7.88 21.07
CA VAL A 227 5.10 6.92 20.31
C VAL A 227 3.70 6.74 20.93
N LYS A 228 3.62 6.61 22.25
CA LYS A 228 2.34 6.50 22.96
C LYS A 228 1.46 7.74 22.73
N THR A 229 2.01 8.94 22.93
CA THR A 229 1.30 10.21 22.74
C THR A 229 0.78 10.35 21.31
N ILE A 230 1.62 10.00 20.34
CA ILE A 230 1.29 10.04 18.92
C ILE A 230 0.16 9.06 18.60
N CYS A 231 0.27 7.80 19.04
CA CYS A 231 -0.76 6.79 18.81
C CYS A 231 -2.12 7.22 19.36
N GLU A 232 -2.17 7.62 20.63
CA GLU A 232 -3.40 8.10 21.28
C GLU A 232 -4.03 9.27 20.51
N LYS A 233 -3.20 10.22 20.07
CA LYS A 233 -3.67 11.38 19.30
C LYS A 233 -4.18 10.98 17.91
N ARG A 234 -3.42 10.18 17.16
CA ARG A 234 -3.79 9.79 15.80
C ARG A 234 -5.04 8.91 15.76
N VAL A 235 -5.19 8.00 16.70
CA VAL A 235 -6.44 7.24 16.85
C VAL A 235 -7.64 8.18 17.06
N SER A 236 -7.50 9.21 17.92
CA SER A 236 -8.56 10.21 18.14
C SER A 236 -8.89 11.06 16.91
N GLN A 237 -7.98 11.12 15.94
CA GLN A 237 -8.14 11.83 14.66
C GLN A 237 -8.56 10.91 13.51
N GLY A 238 -8.82 9.62 13.78
CA GLY A 238 -9.30 8.66 12.80
C GLY A 238 -8.22 7.96 11.99
N PHE A 239 -6.95 8.07 12.34
CA PHE A 239 -5.88 7.30 11.69
C PHE A 239 -5.97 5.81 12.04
N THR A 240 -5.57 4.97 11.08
CA THR A 240 -5.60 3.50 11.20
C THR A 240 -4.22 2.87 11.11
N VAL A 241 -3.25 3.60 10.57
CA VAL A 241 -1.90 3.10 10.28
C VAL A 241 -0.85 4.06 10.82
N TYR A 242 0.15 3.48 11.47
CA TYR A 242 1.39 4.13 11.85
C TYR A 242 2.47 3.72 10.84
N GLN A 243 2.99 4.66 10.05
CA GLN A 243 4.04 4.39 9.05
C GLN A 243 5.39 4.78 9.60
N SER A 244 6.37 3.88 9.57
CA SER A 244 7.69 4.19 10.10
C SER A 244 8.84 3.58 9.33
N GLU A 245 10.01 4.13 9.57
CA GLU A 245 11.32 3.60 9.16
C GLU A 245 12.27 3.51 10.36
N PRO A 246 13.32 2.70 10.27
CA PRO A 246 14.24 2.49 11.39
C PRO A 246 15.33 3.57 11.51
N ILE A 247 15.10 4.78 11.02
CA ILE A 247 16.02 5.89 11.18
C ILE A 247 16.21 6.16 12.68
N GLY A 248 17.47 6.35 13.10
CA GLY A 248 17.81 6.54 14.52
C GLY A 248 17.81 5.27 15.37
N ALA A 249 17.56 4.09 14.76
CA ALA A 249 17.61 2.82 15.49
C ALA A 249 18.96 2.58 16.14
N LYS A 250 18.92 2.06 17.37
CA LYS A 250 20.10 1.77 18.17
C LYS A 250 20.48 0.30 18.11
N PHE A 251 20.45 -0.27 16.91
CA PHE A 251 20.94 -1.60 16.57
C PHE A 251 21.50 -1.58 15.15
N ASP A 252 22.45 -2.47 14.88
CA ASP A 252 23.12 -2.55 13.58
C ASP A 252 23.23 -4.00 13.11
N PHE A 253 22.52 -4.32 12.02
CA PHE A 253 22.54 -5.66 11.43
C PHE A 253 23.65 -5.88 10.40
N THR A 254 24.48 -4.89 10.11
CA THR A 254 25.51 -5.01 9.08
C THR A 254 26.59 -6.05 9.39
N ASN A 255 26.80 -6.37 10.68
CA ASN A 255 27.80 -7.32 11.15
C ASN A 255 27.23 -8.48 12.00
N GLY A 256 25.93 -8.74 11.91
CA GLY A 256 25.24 -9.70 12.75
C GLY A 256 24.55 -9.03 13.93
N ILE A 257 23.72 -9.81 14.61
CA ILE A 257 23.01 -9.37 15.81
C ILE A 257 23.81 -9.79 17.04
N THR A 258 24.08 -8.86 17.93
CA THR A 258 24.95 -9.02 19.09
C THR A 258 24.23 -8.67 20.40
N GLU A 259 24.88 -8.89 21.53
CA GLU A 259 24.36 -8.45 22.83
C GLU A 259 24.24 -6.91 22.93
N ASP A 260 25.04 -6.17 22.17
CA ASP A 260 25.02 -4.71 22.18
C ASP A 260 23.73 -4.17 21.53
N ASP A 261 23.13 -4.90 20.59
CA ASP A 261 21.88 -4.53 19.91
C ASP A 261 20.64 -4.74 20.80
N LYS A 262 20.78 -5.51 21.87
CA LYS A 262 19.66 -5.95 22.69
C LYS A 262 18.83 -4.80 23.27
N SER A 263 19.47 -3.74 23.73
CA SER A 263 18.75 -2.59 24.31
C SER A 263 17.98 -1.80 23.27
N GLY A 264 18.54 -1.64 22.05
CA GLY A 264 17.87 -0.99 20.93
C GLY A 264 16.69 -1.81 20.43
N LEU A 265 16.87 -3.12 20.33
CA LEU A 265 15.79 -4.05 19.94
C LEU A 265 14.66 -4.09 20.98
N ALA A 266 14.98 -4.04 22.27
CA ALA A 266 13.97 -3.98 23.32
C ALA A 266 13.16 -2.68 23.30
N ASP A 267 13.79 -1.55 22.98
CA ASP A 267 13.12 -0.27 22.77
C ASP A 267 12.14 -0.35 21.58
N TYR A 268 12.58 -0.98 20.50
CA TYR A 268 11.72 -1.21 19.33
C TYR A 268 10.55 -2.14 19.61
N ASP A 269 10.78 -3.22 20.35
CA ASP A 269 9.71 -4.13 20.78
C ASP A 269 8.61 -3.41 21.54
N GLU A 270 9.00 -2.50 22.42
CA GLU A 270 8.05 -1.70 23.21
C GLU A 270 7.24 -0.75 22.31
N LYS A 271 7.88 -0.13 21.32
CA LYS A 271 7.21 0.74 20.33
C LYS A 271 6.21 -0.03 19.49
N PHE A 272 6.59 -1.22 18.97
CA PHE A 272 5.68 -2.09 18.24
C PHE A 272 4.48 -2.51 19.09
N ARG A 273 4.74 -2.87 20.36
CA ARG A 273 3.67 -3.23 21.30
C ARG A 273 2.70 -2.08 21.52
N ILE A 274 3.19 -0.86 21.75
CA ILE A 274 2.35 0.32 21.98
C ILE A 274 1.51 0.66 20.76
N ILE A 275 2.08 0.63 19.57
CA ILE A 275 1.34 0.88 18.32
C ILE A 275 0.19 -0.13 18.20
N ALA A 276 0.47 -1.42 18.42
CA ALA A 276 -0.52 -2.48 18.36
C ALA A 276 -1.60 -2.37 19.46
N GLU A 277 -1.22 -2.02 20.69
CA GLU A 277 -2.13 -1.83 21.82
C GLU A 277 -3.06 -0.62 21.67
N ASN A 278 -2.72 0.31 20.76
CA ASN A 278 -3.62 1.39 20.37
C ASN A 278 -4.52 1.03 19.16
N GLY A 279 -4.48 -0.20 18.67
CA GLY A 279 -5.31 -0.67 17.57
C GLY A 279 -4.86 -0.17 16.20
N LEU A 280 -3.63 0.36 16.09
CA LEU A 280 -3.05 0.81 14.85
C LEU A 280 -2.31 -0.35 14.15
N VAL A 281 -2.39 -0.36 12.83
CA VAL A 281 -1.55 -1.22 11.99
C VAL A 281 -0.20 -0.53 11.78
N HIS A 282 0.89 -1.23 11.97
CA HIS A 282 2.22 -0.68 11.81
C HIS A 282 2.77 -0.99 10.41
N ALA A 283 2.66 -0.04 9.49
CA ALA A 283 3.34 -0.12 8.22
C ALA A 283 4.81 0.27 8.45
N ASN A 284 5.67 -0.74 8.52
CA ASN A 284 7.07 -0.51 8.83
C ASN A 284 7.96 -0.82 7.64
N ALA A 285 8.84 0.11 7.31
CA ALA A 285 9.99 -0.20 6.51
C ALA A 285 10.87 -1.14 7.31
N GLN A 286 11.29 -2.20 6.68
CA GLN A 286 12.24 -3.09 7.29
C GLN A 286 13.54 -2.30 7.58
N PHE A 287 14.36 -2.77 8.53
CA PHE A 287 15.63 -2.17 8.95
C PHE A 287 16.64 -1.88 7.82
N PHE A 288 16.27 -2.16 6.59
CA PHE A 288 17.05 -1.86 5.41
C PHE A 288 16.64 -0.50 4.85
N PHE A 289 17.21 0.54 5.38
CA PHE A 289 17.24 1.81 4.67
C PHE A 289 18.10 1.65 3.40
N SER A 290 17.73 2.25 2.29
CA SER A 290 18.37 1.97 0.99
C SER A 290 19.90 2.11 1.00
N TYR A 291 20.46 3.07 1.73
CA TYR A 291 21.92 3.22 1.81
C TYR A 291 22.62 2.24 2.79
N TYR A 292 21.88 1.49 3.62
CA TYR A 292 22.45 0.45 4.47
C TYR A 292 22.55 -0.91 3.80
N ILE A 293 21.84 -1.13 2.71
CA ILE A 293 21.79 -2.44 2.05
C ILE A 293 23.16 -2.85 1.49
N GLU A 294 23.96 -1.90 0.99
CA GLU A 294 25.29 -2.19 0.49
C GLU A 294 26.24 -2.67 1.59
N PRO A 295 26.42 -1.98 2.72
CA PRO A 295 27.22 -2.48 3.84
C PRO A 295 26.76 -3.85 4.34
N LEU A 296 25.46 -4.07 4.38
CA LEU A 296 24.87 -5.34 4.80
C LEU A 296 25.33 -6.50 3.91
N ILE A 297 25.37 -6.29 2.61
CA ILE A 297 25.82 -7.27 1.62
C ILE A 297 27.36 -7.40 1.66
N SER A 298 28.08 -6.27 1.59
CA SER A 298 29.52 -6.23 1.49
C SER A 298 30.22 -6.85 2.68
N ASN A 299 29.71 -6.63 3.89
CA ASN A 299 30.26 -7.18 5.12
C ASN A 299 29.99 -8.69 5.28
N ASN A 300 28.99 -9.23 4.57
CA ASN A 300 28.55 -10.61 4.75
C ASN A 300 28.75 -11.50 3.51
N GLY A 301 29.77 -11.23 2.73
CA GLY A 301 30.19 -12.06 1.60
C GLY A 301 30.24 -11.34 0.26
N GLY A 302 29.74 -10.10 0.18
CA GLY A 302 29.85 -9.23 -0.98
C GLY A 302 29.00 -9.69 -2.17
N PHE A 303 29.47 -9.32 -3.35
CA PHE A 303 28.79 -9.56 -4.61
C PHE A 303 29.54 -10.54 -5.51
N ASN A 304 28.81 -11.32 -6.29
CA ASN A 304 29.28 -12.10 -7.44
C ASN A 304 28.78 -11.43 -8.72
N GLY A 305 29.62 -10.56 -9.31
CA GLY A 305 29.14 -9.70 -10.39
C GLY A 305 28.11 -8.70 -9.87
N ASN A 306 26.91 -8.73 -10.40
CA ASN A 306 25.83 -7.80 -10.06
C ASN A 306 24.87 -8.34 -8.99
N GLU A 307 25.02 -9.57 -8.56
CA GLU A 307 24.16 -10.20 -7.55
C GLU A 307 24.87 -10.35 -6.22
N PRO A 308 24.13 -10.30 -5.08
CA PRO A 308 24.69 -10.72 -3.81
C PRO A 308 25.25 -12.15 -3.88
N SER A 309 26.40 -12.39 -3.26
CA SER A 309 26.98 -13.73 -3.16
C SER A 309 26.05 -14.68 -2.40
N ASP A 310 26.29 -16.00 -2.51
CA ASP A 310 25.51 -16.99 -1.75
C ASP A 310 25.58 -16.74 -0.24
N SER A 311 26.73 -16.31 0.27
CA SER A 311 26.89 -15.96 1.69
C SER A 311 26.06 -14.72 2.05
N ALA A 312 26.07 -13.71 1.19
CA ALA A 312 25.25 -12.51 1.41
C ALA A 312 23.76 -12.82 1.33
N LYS A 313 23.33 -13.66 0.35
CA LYS A 313 21.94 -14.12 0.27
C LYS A 313 21.51 -14.86 1.52
N ALA A 314 22.33 -15.77 2.01
CA ALA A 314 22.05 -16.51 3.26
C ALA A 314 21.95 -15.57 4.48
N TYR A 315 22.78 -14.54 4.51
CA TYR A 315 22.72 -13.54 5.58
C TYR A 315 21.47 -12.65 5.48
N LEU A 316 21.12 -12.17 4.28
CA LEU A 316 19.88 -11.44 4.05
C LEU A 316 18.64 -12.25 4.46
N GLU A 317 18.63 -13.55 4.12
CA GLU A 317 17.56 -14.45 4.55
C GLU A 317 17.48 -14.54 6.09
N LYS A 318 18.62 -14.68 6.75
CA LYS A 318 18.68 -14.81 8.20
C LYS A 318 18.19 -13.56 8.94
N VAL A 319 18.59 -12.38 8.52
CA VAL A 319 18.11 -11.13 9.12
C VAL A 319 16.64 -10.86 8.79
N SER A 320 16.17 -11.23 7.60
CA SER A 320 14.75 -11.15 7.24
C SER A 320 13.90 -12.07 8.12
N ARG A 321 14.35 -13.33 8.30
CA ARG A 321 13.71 -14.29 9.22
C ARG A 321 13.65 -13.77 10.65
N TYR A 322 14.74 -13.16 11.14
CA TYR A 322 14.81 -12.59 12.48
C TYR A 322 13.80 -11.44 12.68
N TRP A 323 13.69 -10.55 11.70
CA TRP A 323 12.75 -9.42 11.74
C TRP A 323 11.30 -9.91 11.75
N VAL A 324 10.96 -10.83 10.86
CA VAL A 324 9.63 -11.47 10.83
C VAL A 324 9.33 -12.19 12.14
N ALA A 325 10.28 -12.97 12.66
CA ALA A 325 10.13 -13.67 13.94
C ALA A 325 9.80 -12.73 15.09
N ARG A 326 10.37 -11.52 15.05
CA ARG A 326 10.23 -10.55 16.12
C ARG A 326 8.92 -9.76 16.03
N TYR A 327 8.39 -9.50 14.82
CA TYR A 327 7.33 -8.51 14.64
C TYR A 327 6.07 -9.02 13.93
N SER A 328 6.07 -10.18 13.29
CA SER A 328 4.90 -10.65 12.54
C SER A 328 3.68 -11.02 13.38
N ALA A 329 3.85 -11.20 14.69
CA ALA A 329 2.72 -11.44 15.59
C ALA A 329 1.92 -10.16 15.93
N TYR A 330 2.40 -9.01 15.52
CA TYR A 330 1.71 -7.73 15.62
C TYR A 330 0.95 -7.41 14.32
N PRO A 331 -0.04 -6.51 14.35
CA PRO A 331 -0.71 -6.03 13.15
C PRO A 331 0.27 -5.15 12.34
N VAL A 332 0.92 -5.73 11.33
CA VAL A 332 1.93 -5.06 10.51
C VAL A 332 1.56 -5.04 9.03
N ILE A 333 2.16 -4.11 8.31
CA ILE A 333 2.27 -4.08 6.86
C ILE A 333 3.76 -3.93 6.55
N TRP A 334 4.31 -4.81 5.71
CA TRP A 334 5.72 -4.77 5.34
C TRP A 334 5.91 -3.80 4.17
N THR A 335 6.62 -2.69 4.42
CA THR A 335 7.07 -1.78 3.37
C THR A 335 8.59 -1.79 3.35
N LEU A 336 9.16 -2.44 2.34
CA LEU A 336 10.60 -2.64 2.27
C LEU A 336 11.33 -1.36 1.91
N GLY A 337 12.32 -1.00 2.69
CA GLY A 337 13.19 0.13 2.45
C GLY A 337 12.46 1.46 2.26
N GLN A 338 13.23 2.47 1.92
CA GLN A 338 12.73 3.78 1.52
C GLN A 338 13.19 4.05 0.09
N GLU A 339 12.25 4.50 -0.77
CA GLU A 339 12.56 4.93 -2.14
C GLU A 339 13.51 3.95 -2.87
N VAL A 340 13.18 2.66 -2.79
CA VAL A 340 14.05 1.57 -3.23
C VAL A 340 14.32 1.55 -4.73
N ASP A 341 13.58 2.31 -5.49
CA ASP A 341 13.73 2.55 -6.93
C ASP A 341 14.37 3.91 -7.25
N ASN A 342 14.82 4.62 -6.22
CA ASN A 342 15.44 5.93 -6.40
C ASN A 342 16.82 5.80 -7.03
N ASP A 343 17.04 6.46 -8.16
CA ASP A 343 18.32 6.58 -8.84
C ASP A 343 19.43 7.11 -7.92
N PHE A 344 19.10 7.90 -6.91
CA PHE A 344 20.07 8.55 -6.03
C PHE A 344 20.83 7.53 -5.18
N TYR A 345 20.17 6.51 -4.67
CA TYR A 345 20.77 5.50 -3.80
C TYR A 345 21.30 4.29 -4.56
N TRP A 346 20.69 3.99 -5.69
CA TRP A 346 20.92 2.76 -6.43
C TRP A 346 21.53 2.97 -7.80
N SER A 347 21.80 4.21 -8.13
CA SER A 347 21.91 4.67 -9.49
C SER A 347 23.23 4.35 -10.19
N GLU A 348 23.21 4.68 -11.47
CA GLU A 348 24.33 4.81 -12.38
C GLU A 348 25.59 5.47 -11.81
N THR A 349 25.49 6.21 -10.69
CA THR A 349 26.63 6.93 -10.11
C THR A 349 27.43 6.07 -9.15
N ASN A 350 26.77 5.20 -8.37
CA ASN A 350 27.42 4.39 -7.34
C ASN A 350 27.57 2.93 -7.77
N HIS A 351 26.52 2.36 -8.37
CA HIS A 351 26.49 0.96 -8.81
C HIS A 351 25.70 0.80 -10.11
N PRO A 352 26.20 1.38 -11.22
CA PRO A 352 25.51 1.31 -12.52
C PRO A 352 25.28 -0.12 -13.02
N GLU A 353 26.08 -1.05 -12.52
CA GLU A 353 25.99 -2.47 -12.86
C GLU A 353 24.85 -3.20 -12.16
N TRP A 354 24.26 -2.66 -11.10
CA TRP A 354 23.25 -3.40 -10.35
C TRP A 354 21.88 -3.39 -11.02
N GLY A 355 21.55 -2.37 -11.75
CA GLY A 355 20.23 -2.24 -12.39
C GLY A 355 19.06 -2.57 -11.47
N LEU A 356 17.88 -2.09 -11.76
CA LEU A 356 16.70 -2.38 -10.95
C LEU A 356 16.35 -3.87 -10.89
N GLU A 357 16.71 -4.63 -11.90
CA GLU A 357 16.49 -6.09 -11.97
C GLU A 357 17.27 -6.90 -10.91
N ASN A 358 18.43 -6.38 -10.49
CA ASN A 358 19.28 -7.01 -9.48
C ASN A 358 19.11 -6.40 -8.08
N ASN A 359 18.10 -5.58 -7.88
CA ASN A 359 17.84 -4.93 -6.61
C ASN A 359 17.60 -5.96 -5.49
N PRO A 360 18.41 -5.95 -4.40
CA PRO A 360 18.33 -6.95 -3.33
C PRO A 360 17.00 -6.98 -2.59
N TYR A 361 16.21 -5.92 -2.64
CA TYR A 361 14.90 -5.90 -2.02
C TYR A 361 13.94 -6.96 -2.60
N LYS A 362 14.18 -7.44 -3.82
CA LYS A 362 13.44 -8.58 -4.38
C LYS A 362 13.65 -9.86 -3.56
N LEU A 363 14.91 -10.14 -3.20
CA LEU A 363 15.26 -11.27 -2.34
C LEU A 363 14.69 -11.11 -0.93
N ILE A 364 14.78 -9.90 -0.38
CA ILE A 364 14.23 -9.60 0.96
C ILE A 364 12.72 -9.81 0.97
N ALA A 365 12.00 -9.39 -0.08
CA ALA A 365 10.56 -9.63 -0.23
C ALA A 365 10.23 -11.13 -0.21
N GLU A 366 10.99 -11.93 -0.96
CA GLU A 366 10.83 -13.39 -0.98
C GLU A 366 11.09 -14.02 0.40
N TYR A 367 12.11 -13.55 1.11
CA TYR A 367 12.44 -14.07 2.44
C TYR A 367 11.40 -13.67 3.50
N ILE A 368 10.90 -12.44 3.46
CA ILE A 368 9.81 -12.03 4.36
C ILE A 368 8.56 -12.87 4.08
N ALA A 369 8.13 -12.99 2.83
CA ALA A 369 6.97 -13.79 2.46
C ALA A 369 7.14 -15.27 2.83
N LYS A 370 8.37 -15.79 2.85
CA LYS A 370 8.67 -17.17 3.25
C LYS A 370 8.43 -17.45 4.73
N TYR A 371 8.70 -16.44 5.59
CA TYR A 371 8.66 -16.62 7.04
C TYR A 371 7.45 -15.99 7.71
N ASP A 372 6.75 -15.08 7.04
CA ASP A 372 5.53 -14.49 7.54
C ASP A 372 4.36 -15.47 7.41
N VAL A 373 3.89 -15.95 8.54
CA VAL A 373 2.83 -16.97 8.62
C VAL A 373 1.41 -16.37 8.66
N TYR A 374 1.29 -15.05 8.66
CA TYR A 374 0.01 -14.35 8.78
C TYR A 374 -0.44 -13.68 7.48
N ASP A 375 0.33 -13.82 6.39
CA ASP A 375 0.02 -13.26 5.07
C ASP A 375 -0.18 -11.73 5.07
N HIS A 376 0.64 -11.02 5.86
CA HIS A 376 0.57 -9.56 5.92
C HIS A 376 0.83 -8.92 4.55
N PRO A 377 0.26 -7.75 4.28
CA PRO A 377 0.57 -7.01 3.07
C PRO A 377 2.07 -6.70 2.97
N LEU A 378 2.64 -6.93 1.80
CA LEU A 378 4.05 -6.73 1.51
C LEU A 378 4.25 -5.94 0.24
N SER A 379 5.03 -4.88 0.32
CA SER A 379 5.48 -4.07 -0.81
C SER A 379 6.83 -3.43 -0.50
N ALA A 380 7.34 -2.64 -1.43
CA ALA A 380 8.45 -1.72 -1.18
C ALA A 380 7.96 -0.28 -1.34
N HIS A 381 8.54 0.64 -0.56
CA HIS A 381 8.28 2.06 -0.74
C HIS A 381 9.00 2.55 -1.99
N MET A 382 8.24 3.10 -2.93
CA MET A 382 8.72 3.52 -4.24
C MET A 382 8.52 5.02 -4.46
N GLU A 383 9.59 5.70 -4.89
CA GLU A 383 9.64 7.16 -4.99
C GLU A 383 8.78 7.71 -6.12
N ASN A 384 8.85 7.14 -7.30
CA ASN A 384 8.37 7.84 -8.48
C ASN A 384 7.46 7.01 -9.36
N VAL A 385 6.17 7.12 -9.10
CA VAL A 385 5.19 6.63 -10.05
C VAL A 385 4.75 7.75 -10.97
N GLY A 386 5.20 7.71 -12.22
CA GLY A 386 4.74 8.61 -13.26
C GLY A 386 5.10 10.07 -13.06
N ALA A 387 5.89 10.41 -12.07
CA ALA A 387 6.39 11.76 -11.93
C ALA A 387 7.32 12.05 -13.11
N THR A 388 6.92 12.92 -13.96
CA THR A 388 7.88 13.79 -14.62
C THR A 388 8.65 14.42 -13.50
N SER A 389 9.86 13.94 -13.22
CA SER A 389 10.77 14.40 -12.21
C SER A 389 10.39 15.77 -11.63
N VAL A 390 9.62 15.79 -10.57
CA VAL A 390 9.39 17.02 -9.79
C VAL A 390 10.70 17.41 -9.13
N TYR A 391 11.57 16.46 -8.90
CA TYR A 391 12.93 16.67 -8.45
C TYR A 391 13.84 16.98 -9.64
N GLY A 392 13.75 18.19 -10.12
CA GLY A 392 14.36 18.78 -11.31
C GLY A 392 15.88 18.73 -11.45
N ASN A 393 16.55 17.68 -11.06
CA ASN A 393 17.98 17.49 -11.30
C ASN A 393 18.29 16.89 -12.68
N GLY A 394 17.31 16.83 -13.58
CA GLY A 394 17.48 16.44 -14.97
C GLY A 394 17.80 14.97 -15.22
N LYS A 395 17.95 14.21 -14.15
CA LYS A 395 18.07 12.76 -14.15
C LYS A 395 16.76 12.18 -13.61
N GLY A 396 15.65 12.60 -14.20
CA GLY A 396 14.39 11.99 -13.86
C GLY A 396 14.54 10.48 -13.87
N ALA A 397 13.77 9.80 -13.03
CA ALA A 397 13.60 8.35 -13.10
C ALA A 397 13.76 7.94 -14.55
N THR A 398 14.62 6.97 -14.81
CA THR A 398 14.88 6.51 -16.17
C THR A 398 13.54 6.32 -16.87
N ASP A 399 13.48 6.48 -18.17
CA ASP A 399 12.21 6.29 -18.91
C ASP A 399 11.55 4.94 -18.57
N GLU A 400 12.27 4.03 -17.96
CA GLU A 400 11.87 2.74 -17.43
C GLU A 400 11.05 2.82 -16.15
N CYS A 401 11.36 3.73 -15.22
CA CYS A 401 10.56 3.96 -14.00
C CYS A 401 9.37 4.90 -14.23
N LYS A 402 9.41 5.75 -15.27
CA LYS A 402 8.31 6.67 -15.61
C LYS A 402 7.00 5.98 -15.93
N VAL A 403 7.01 4.68 -16.01
CA VAL A 403 5.89 3.86 -16.45
C VAL A 403 5.71 2.70 -15.51
N TYR A 404 5.62 3.02 -14.23
CA TYR A 404 5.56 2.07 -13.13
C TYR A 404 4.57 0.93 -13.36
N PHE A 405 3.45 1.22 -13.99
CA PHE A 405 2.40 0.26 -14.28
C PHE A 405 2.22 -0.05 -15.77
N LYS A 406 2.99 0.52 -16.64
CA LYS A 406 2.83 0.38 -18.07
C LYS A 406 3.90 -0.53 -18.66
N ASP A 407 3.52 -1.61 -19.34
CA ASP A 407 4.36 -2.52 -20.13
C ASP A 407 5.75 -2.72 -19.52
N ALA A 408 5.75 -3.00 -18.27
CA ALA A 408 6.90 -2.89 -17.45
C ALA A 408 7.98 -3.78 -17.93
N GLU A 409 9.03 -3.14 -18.15
CA GLU A 409 10.28 -3.82 -18.00
C GLU A 409 10.39 -4.48 -16.62
N PRO A 410 10.99 -5.66 -16.52
CA PRO A 410 11.14 -6.41 -15.28
C PRO A 410 11.83 -5.67 -14.15
N SER A 411 12.36 -4.50 -14.42
CA SER A 411 13.08 -3.63 -13.50
C SER A 411 12.22 -2.99 -12.43
N CYS A 412 10.89 -2.86 -12.63
CA CYS A 412 10.02 -2.32 -11.61
C CYS A 412 9.53 -3.43 -10.68
N PHE A 413 9.41 -3.13 -9.39
CA PHE A 413 9.02 -4.08 -8.33
C PHE A 413 7.67 -4.77 -8.55
N ARG A 414 6.88 -4.32 -9.49
CA ARG A 414 5.55 -4.88 -9.79
C ARG A 414 5.56 -6.36 -10.19
N ASP A 415 6.68 -6.87 -10.71
CA ASP A 415 6.81 -8.27 -11.10
C ASP A 415 7.34 -9.16 -9.95
N ILE A 416 7.50 -8.61 -8.76
CA ILE A 416 7.85 -9.40 -7.59
C ILE A 416 6.60 -10.14 -7.13
N GLU A 417 6.60 -11.45 -7.25
CA GLU A 417 5.47 -12.30 -6.92
C GLU A 417 5.02 -12.12 -5.46
N SER A 418 6.00 -11.92 -4.56
CA SER A 418 5.75 -11.68 -3.14
C SER A 418 5.07 -10.36 -2.84
N HIS A 419 5.15 -9.36 -3.74
CA HIS A 419 4.47 -8.08 -3.53
C HIS A 419 2.98 -8.24 -3.80
N ASN A 420 2.18 -7.90 -2.82
CA ASN A 420 0.72 -8.02 -2.91
C ASN A 420 -0.02 -6.67 -2.90
N PHE A 421 0.71 -5.56 -2.80
CA PHE A 421 0.21 -4.20 -3.02
C PHE A 421 1.32 -3.28 -3.55
N TYR A 422 0.99 -2.02 -3.85
CA TYR A 422 1.93 -1.00 -4.31
C TYR A 422 1.91 0.21 -3.39
N ALA A 423 3.00 0.43 -2.67
CA ALA A 423 3.24 1.62 -1.84
C ALA A 423 3.93 2.69 -2.69
N VAL A 424 3.19 3.71 -3.08
CA VAL A 424 3.60 4.71 -4.05
C VAL A 424 3.79 6.05 -3.37
N GLN A 425 4.91 6.71 -3.64
CA GLN A 425 5.05 8.13 -3.33
C GLN A 425 4.46 8.94 -4.48
N TRP A 426 3.39 9.67 -4.20
CA TRP A 426 2.72 10.48 -5.21
C TRP A 426 2.44 11.89 -4.70
N HIS A 427 3.09 12.84 -5.34
CA HIS A 427 2.95 14.26 -5.07
C HIS A 427 2.13 14.93 -6.17
N PRO A 428 0.79 14.90 -6.09
CA PRO A 428 -0.04 15.37 -7.18
C PRO A 428 0.14 16.87 -7.41
N SER A 429 0.63 17.19 -8.60
CA SER A 429 0.62 18.55 -9.11
C SER A 429 -0.72 18.88 -9.77
N LYS A 430 -0.99 20.18 -9.97
CA LYS A 430 -2.15 20.63 -10.74
C LYS A 430 -2.28 19.96 -12.10
N THR A 431 -1.16 19.79 -12.80
CA THR A 431 -1.13 19.24 -14.15
C THR A 431 -1.45 17.75 -14.15
N GLU A 432 -0.93 17.01 -13.19
CA GLU A 432 -1.20 15.60 -13.02
C GLU A 432 -2.65 15.34 -12.65
N GLN A 433 -3.21 16.13 -11.74
CA GLN A 433 -4.62 16.02 -11.39
C GLN A 433 -5.59 16.33 -12.53
N SER A 434 -5.16 17.06 -13.55
CA SER A 434 -5.99 17.36 -14.70
C SER A 434 -5.99 16.26 -15.77
N ASP A 435 -4.95 15.43 -15.82
CA ASP A 435 -4.81 14.35 -16.79
C ASP A 435 -4.94 12.94 -16.19
N PHE A 436 -4.91 12.84 -14.86
CA PHE A 436 -5.07 11.59 -14.09
C PHE A 436 -4.12 10.47 -14.51
N ARG A 437 -2.88 10.79 -14.91
CA ARG A 437 -1.97 9.77 -15.46
C ARG A 437 -1.59 8.72 -14.44
N VAL A 438 -1.14 9.15 -13.27
CA VAL A 438 -0.71 8.25 -12.19
C VAL A 438 -1.88 7.41 -11.70
N GLU A 439 -3.00 8.06 -11.43
CA GLU A 439 -4.20 7.41 -10.93
C GLU A 439 -4.74 6.36 -11.91
N LYS A 440 -4.76 6.69 -13.21
CA LYS A 440 -5.15 5.73 -14.26
C LYS A 440 -4.18 4.56 -14.34
N ASP A 441 -2.88 4.82 -14.23
CA ASP A 441 -1.88 3.76 -14.24
C ASP A 441 -2.06 2.85 -13.02
N CYS A 442 -2.26 3.40 -11.82
CA CYS A 442 -2.58 2.64 -10.61
C CYS A 442 -3.86 1.82 -10.79
N TRP A 443 -4.93 2.42 -11.30
CA TRP A 443 -6.21 1.75 -11.45
C TRP A 443 -6.19 0.62 -12.48
N TYR A 444 -5.63 0.87 -13.66
CA TYR A 444 -5.69 -0.08 -14.77
C TYR A 444 -4.58 -1.13 -14.75
N ASN A 445 -3.42 -0.80 -14.20
CA ASN A 445 -2.21 -1.62 -14.35
C ASN A 445 -1.70 -2.23 -13.03
N SER A 446 -2.34 -2.01 -11.90
CA SER A 446 -1.96 -2.62 -10.60
C SER A 446 -2.28 -4.12 -10.50
N GLN A 447 -2.69 -4.76 -11.60
CA GLN A 447 -2.96 -6.20 -11.66
C GLN A 447 -4.01 -6.69 -10.63
N GLY A 448 -4.94 -5.83 -10.23
CA GLY A 448 -5.95 -6.13 -9.22
C GLY A 448 -5.43 -6.12 -7.77
N LYS A 449 -4.24 -5.61 -7.55
CA LYS A 449 -3.68 -5.38 -6.21
C LYS A 449 -4.00 -3.97 -5.74
N PRO A 450 -4.08 -3.70 -4.42
CA PRO A 450 -4.15 -2.35 -3.91
C PRO A 450 -2.96 -1.51 -4.38
N ALA A 451 -3.21 -0.25 -4.74
CA ALA A 451 -2.19 0.77 -4.92
C ALA A 451 -2.58 1.95 -4.03
N ILE A 452 -1.67 2.44 -3.23
CA ILE A 452 -1.93 3.51 -2.26
C ILE A 452 -0.96 4.66 -2.45
N ASN A 453 -1.39 5.88 -2.13
CA ASN A 453 -0.47 6.99 -1.97
C ASN A 453 0.17 6.88 -0.58
N TYR A 454 1.28 6.12 -0.50
CA TYR A 454 1.96 5.79 0.75
C TYR A 454 2.67 7.01 1.35
N GLU A 455 3.22 7.88 0.50
CA GLU A 455 3.84 9.12 0.91
C GLU A 455 3.36 10.28 0.05
N GLY A 456 2.51 11.12 0.64
CA GLY A 456 2.06 12.36 0.04
C GLY A 456 2.98 13.54 0.36
N GLN A 457 2.66 14.73 -0.15
CA GLN A 457 3.35 15.95 0.25
C GLN A 457 3.04 16.29 1.70
N TYR A 458 4.07 16.53 2.49
CA TYR A 458 3.93 16.83 3.91
C TYR A 458 3.33 18.21 4.16
N CYS A 459 2.41 18.23 5.10
CA CYS A 459 1.83 19.47 5.60
C CYS A 459 2.90 20.34 6.23
N TYR A 460 3.00 21.58 5.80
CA TYR A 460 3.97 22.60 6.20
C TYR A 460 5.43 22.35 5.77
N LEU A 461 5.71 21.30 5.01
CA LEU A 461 6.98 21.15 4.30
C LEU A 461 6.83 21.50 2.82
N TRP A 462 5.99 20.77 2.10
CA TRP A 462 5.76 20.95 0.65
C TRP A 462 4.38 21.48 0.32
N THR A 463 3.44 21.40 1.26
CA THR A 463 2.08 21.89 1.09
C THR A 463 1.54 22.44 2.42
N LYS A 464 0.28 22.86 2.44
CA LYS A 464 -0.46 23.25 3.64
C LYS A 464 -1.70 22.36 3.79
N ASN A 465 -2.49 22.62 4.81
CA ASN A 465 -3.70 21.85 5.14
C ASN A 465 -4.56 21.50 3.91
N PHE A 466 -4.75 22.45 2.99
CA PHE A 466 -5.49 22.17 1.76
C PHE A 466 -4.86 21.09 0.90
N GLY A 467 -3.56 21.19 0.62
CA GLY A 467 -2.88 20.24 -0.26
C GLY A 467 -2.84 18.84 0.33
N SER A 468 -2.59 18.70 1.64
CA SER A 468 -2.64 17.40 2.32
C SER A 468 -4.03 16.79 2.25
N ARG A 469 -5.08 17.57 2.53
CA ARG A 469 -6.47 17.12 2.42
C ARG A 469 -6.83 16.73 0.98
N MET A 470 -6.43 17.55 0.00
CA MET A 470 -6.68 17.32 -1.42
C MET A 470 -6.09 15.99 -1.89
N GLN A 471 -4.89 15.65 -1.46
CA GLN A 471 -4.22 14.41 -1.84
C GLN A 471 -4.99 13.19 -1.35
N GLY A 472 -5.46 13.20 -0.11
CA GLY A 472 -6.27 12.11 0.44
C GLY A 472 -7.56 11.89 -0.36
N TRP A 473 -8.34 12.96 -0.59
CA TRP A 473 -9.58 12.88 -1.38
C TRP A 473 -9.32 12.40 -2.82
N THR A 474 -8.27 12.92 -3.46
CA THR A 474 -7.95 12.55 -4.83
C THR A 474 -7.50 11.08 -4.91
N ALA A 475 -6.67 10.62 -3.99
CA ALA A 475 -6.25 9.23 -3.93
C ALA A 475 -7.45 8.30 -3.83
N TYR A 476 -8.32 8.48 -2.86
CA TYR A 476 -9.48 7.61 -2.65
C TYR A 476 -10.47 7.62 -3.82
N LEU A 477 -10.81 8.80 -4.34
CA LEU A 477 -11.75 8.91 -5.48
C LEU A 477 -11.13 8.58 -6.83
N SER A 478 -9.84 8.30 -6.85
CA SER A 478 -9.12 7.80 -8.04
C SER A 478 -8.76 6.32 -7.95
N GLY A 479 -9.25 5.63 -6.90
CA GLY A 479 -9.05 4.20 -6.73
C GLY A 479 -7.70 3.80 -6.15
N MET A 480 -6.95 4.77 -5.59
CA MET A 480 -5.82 4.53 -4.71
C MET A 480 -6.36 4.49 -3.27
N TYR A 481 -6.86 3.32 -2.85
CA TYR A 481 -7.56 3.19 -1.59
C TYR A 481 -6.63 3.11 -0.39
N GLY A 482 -5.85 4.16 -0.20
CA GLY A 482 -4.97 4.39 0.92
C GLY A 482 -4.21 5.70 0.77
N TYR A 483 -4.02 6.38 1.89
CA TYR A 483 -3.32 7.64 1.96
C TYR A 483 -2.43 7.72 3.20
N GLY A 484 -1.13 7.96 2.99
CA GLY A 484 -0.16 8.31 4.00
C GLY A 484 -0.07 9.83 4.12
N TRP A 485 -0.66 10.37 5.16
CA TRP A 485 -0.52 11.77 5.55
C TRP A 485 0.82 11.96 6.25
N GLY A 486 1.39 13.17 6.20
CA GLY A 486 2.56 13.52 6.95
C GLY A 486 2.61 15.00 7.32
N GLY A 487 3.19 15.30 8.46
CA GLY A 487 3.47 16.65 8.93
C GLY A 487 4.96 16.95 8.96
N HIS A 488 5.36 18.20 8.71
CA HIS A 488 6.77 18.59 8.70
C HIS A 488 7.51 18.17 9.96
N ASP A 489 6.94 18.45 11.12
CA ASP A 489 7.65 18.27 12.39
C ASP A 489 7.36 16.91 13.03
N THR A 490 6.65 16.00 12.33
CA THR A 490 6.36 14.63 12.80
C THR A 490 7.09 13.55 12.01
N TRP A 491 7.52 13.83 10.78
CA TRP A 491 8.14 12.81 9.95
C TRP A 491 9.55 12.43 10.38
N SER A 492 10.32 13.33 11.00
CA SER A 492 11.69 13.08 11.43
C SER A 492 12.00 13.39 12.89
N TYR A 493 11.10 13.99 13.64
CA TYR A 493 11.24 14.40 15.08
C TYR A 493 12.49 15.19 15.45
N LEU A 494 13.36 15.48 14.52
CA LEU A 494 14.60 16.19 14.75
C LEU A 494 14.36 17.67 14.94
N ASN A 495 13.14 18.13 14.66
CA ASN A 495 12.86 19.52 14.60
C ASN A 495 11.93 19.99 15.71
N VAL A 496 12.51 20.04 16.86
CA VAL A 496 12.40 21.30 17.60
C VAL A 496 13.04 22.35 16.67
N TYR A 497 12.26 23.30 16.16
CA TYR A 497 12.76 24.42 15.38
C TYR A 497 14.04 24.95 16.01
N ASP A 498 15.16 24.74 15.37
CA ASP A 498 16.46 25.32 15.70
C ASP A 498 16.80 26.34 14.63
N GLU A 499 16.79 27.62 15.01
CA GLU A 499 17.15 28.70 14.07
C GLU A 499 18.54 28.51 13.45
N GLU A 500 19.43 27.75 14.09
CA GLU A 500 20.77 27.47 13.60
C GLU A 500 20.80 26.34 12.55
N ASN A 501 19.82 25.44 12.54
CA ASN A 501 19.77 24.25 11.66
C ASN A 501 18.79 24.40 10.48
N ASP A 502 18.10 25.51 10.36
CA ASP A 502 17.15 25.80 9.26
C ASP A 502 17.81 25.82 7.84
N SER A 503 19.10 25.56 7.74
CA SER A 503 19.80 25.59 6.47
C SER A 503 20.06 24.21 5.86
N SER A 504 19.66 23.11 6.52
CA SER A 504 20.18 21.79 6.13
C SER A 504 19.43 21.11 5.00
N ASP A 505 18.16 21.42 4.78
CA ASP A 505 17.38 20.60 3.86
C ASP A 505 17.37 21.07 2.41
N GLY A 506 17.96 22.25 2.09
CA GLY A 506 18.12 22.71 0.69
C GLY A 506 16.83 22.72 -0.14
N VAL A 507 15.72 22.39 0.47
CA VAL A 507 14.40 22.37 -0.16
C VAL A 507 13.83 23.77 0.00
N ASP A 508 13.57 24.40 -1.13
CA ASP A 508 12.79 25.63 -1.20
C ASP A 508 11.36 25.34 -0.71
N THR A 509 11.24 25.21 0.61
CA THR A 509 9.96 24.91 1.20
C THR A 509 9.08 26.15 1.14
N ILE A 510 7.84 25.92 0.93
CA ILE A 510 6.76 26.90 1.06
C ILE A 510 6.83 27.62 2.41
N THR A 511 7.45 26.99 3.38
CA THR A 511 7.64 27.47 4.74
C THR A 511 8.82 28.38 4.92
N SER A 512 9.75 28.50 3.96
CA SER A 512 10.86 29.46 4.03
C SER A 512 10.40 30.91 4.21
N GLN A 513 9.14 31.21 3.89
CA GLN A 513 8.53 32.53 4.09
C GLN A 513 7.61 32.63 5.32
N GLU A 514 7.13 31.49 5.83
CA GLU A 514 6.30 31.43 7.04
C GLU A 514 6.91 30.36 7.97
N LYS A 515 8.00 30.69 8.63
CA LYS A 515 8.60 29.83 9.64
C LYS A 515 7.57 29.52 10.73
N ILE A 516 7.23 28.24 10.84
CA ILE A 516 6.37 27.77 11.90
C ILE A 516 7.27 27.27 13.00
N ASN A 517 7.30 27.99 14.10
CA ASN A 517 7.91 27.52 15.34
C ASN A 517 7.01 26.48 15.97
N ALA A 518 6.89 25.32 15.33
CA ALA A 518 6.09 24.23 15.84
C ALA A 518 6.97 23.19 16.49
N THR A 519 6.53 22.68 17.61
CA THR A 519 7.05 21.45 18.18
C THR A 519 6.38 20.26 17.50
N TRP A 520 6.91 19.04 17.67
CA TRP A 520 6.22 17.84 17.19
C TRP A 520 4.82 17.69 17.81
N GLN A 521 4.62 18.18 19.07
CA GLN A 521 3.30 18.20 19.70
C GLN A 521 2.35 19.16 18.99
N ASP A 522 2.83 20.35 18.58
CA ASP A 522 2.04 21.30 17.81
C ASP A 522 1.69 20.71 16.44
N ALA A 523 2.60 19.95 15.82
CA ALA A 523 2.36 19.30 14.54
C ALA A 523 1.28 18.21 14.60
N LEU A 524 1.08 17.58 15.76
CA LEU A 524 -0.04 16.66 15.97
C LEU A 524 -1.41 17.36 15.87
N GLU A 525 -1.45 18.69 16.04
CA GLU A 525 -2.66 19.52 16.00
C GLU A 525 -2.88 20.20 14.63
N TYR A 526 -2.11 19.88 13.59
CA TYR A 526 -2.32 20.43 12.26
C TYR A 526 -3.74 20.15 11.77
N GLU A 527 -4.44 21.19 11.30
CA GLU A 527 -5.85 21.08 10.89
C GLU A 527 -6.09 19.95 9.88
N SER A 528 -5.14 19.73 8.96
CA SER A 528 -5.29 18.68 7.94
C SER A 528 -5.33 17.27 8.53
N SER A 529 -4.72 17.02 9.69
CA SER A 529 -4.81 15.70 10.33
C SER A 529 -6.24 15.38 10.81
N TYR A 530 -6.98 16.36 11.26
CA TYR A 530 -8.42 16.21 11.57
C TYR A 530 -9.25 16.10 10.28
N GLN A 531 -8.89 16.88 9.26
CA GLN A 531 -9.63 16.95 8.00
C GLN A 531 -9.56 15.65 7.18
N VAL A 532 -8.45 14.91 7.26
CA VAL A 532 -8.39 13.56 6.69
C VAL A 532 -9.15 12.53 7.52
N GLY A 533 -9.31 12.76 8.83
CA GLY A 533 -10.25 12.01 9.66
C GLY A 533 -11.70 12.22 9.21
N TYR A 534 -12.12 13.46 8.97
CA TYR A 534 -13.46 13.74 8.40
C TYR A 534 -13.67 13.09 7.03
N MET A 535 -12.60 13.00 6.21
CA MET A 535 -12.63 12.26 4.95
C MET A 535 -12.91 10.78 5.18
N ARG A 536 -12.24 10.16 6.15
CA ARG A 536 -12.48 8.78 6.53
C ARG A 536 -13.92 8.56 6.96
N ASP A 537 -14.40 9.34 7.94
CA ASP A 537 -15.77 9.24 8.45
C ASP A 537 -16.80 9.34 7.33
N PHE A 538 -16.59 10.29 6.41
CA PHE A 538 -17.43 10.45 5.23
C PHE A 538 -17.40 9.20 4.33
N LEU A 539 -16.21 8.75 3.94
CA LEU A 539 -16.07 7.62 3.01
C LEU A 539 -16.57 6.31 3.63
N GLU A 540 -16.33 6.08 4.91
CA GLU A 540 -16.86 4.91 5.62
C GLU A 540 -18.41 4.94 5.77
N SER A 541 -19.04 6.12 5.71
CA SER A 541 -20.50 6.24 5.63
C SER A 541 -21.06 5.81 4.27
N THR A 542 -20.20 5.68 3.26
CA THR A 542 -20.52 5.15 1.93
C THR A 542 -19.96 3.72 1.80
N LYS A 543 -20.25 3.07 0.68
CA LYS A 543 -19.54 1.85 0.30
C LYS A 543 -18.32 2.21 -0.56
N TRP A 544 -17.38 2.99 -0.01
CA TRP A 544 -16.24 3.56 -0.71
C TRP A 544 -15.48 2.55 -1.59
N TYR A 545 -15.38 1.32 -1.14
CA TYR A 545 -14.71 0.22 -1.85
C TYR A 545 -15.46 -0.26 -3.12
N ASN A 546 -16.70 0.18 -3.32
CA ASN A 546 -17.49 -0.05 -4.54
C ASN A 546 -17.48 1.16 -5.50
N LEU A 547 -16.87 2.28 -5.09
CA LEU A 547 -16.79 3.47 -5.91
C LEU A 547 -15.74 3.28 -7.01
N ILE A 548 -16.13 3.44 -8.25
CA ILE A 548 -15.28 3.28 -9.44
C ILE A 548 -14.87 4.67 -9.93
N PRO A 549 -13.57 4.95 -10.04
CA PRO A 549 -13.10 6.25 -10.53
C PRO A 549 -13.50 6.47 -11.98
N ARG A 550 -13.88 7.70 -12.31
CA ARG A 550 -14.31 8.08 -13.67
C ARG A 550 -13.31 9.01 -14.37
N PHE A 551 -12.29 9.45 -13.65
CA PHE A 551 -11.19 10.27 -14.16
C PHE A 551 -11.67 11.46 -14.99
N ASP A 552 -11.07 11.67 -16.16
CA ASP A 552 -11.39 12.74 -17.12
C ASP A 552 -12.53 12.39 -18.08
N ASN A 553 -13.30 11.35 -17.82
CA ASN A 553 -14.39 10.93 -18.70
C ASN A 553 -15.58 11.93 -18.66
N LYS A 554 -15.67 12.76 -19.69
CA LYS A 554 -16.67 13.82 -19.81
C LYS A 554 -18.12 13.31 -19.95
N SER A 555 -18.32 12.01 -20.14
CA SER A 555 -19.67 11.44 -20.08
C SER A 555 -20.24 11.43 -18.65
N TYR A 556 -19.36 11.42 -17.65
CA TYR A 556 -19.74 11.41 -16.24
C TYR A 556 -19.72 12.82 -15.61
N PHE A 557 -18.71 13.63 -15.94
CA PHE A 557 -18.64 14.97 -15.41
C PHE A 557 -17.98 15.95 -16.38
N VAL A 558 -18.62 17.08 -16.60
CA VAL A 558 -18.09 18.20 -17.37
C VAL A 558 -17.89 19.36 -16.39
N PRO A 559 -16.65 19.62 -15.92
CA PRO A 559 -16.39 20.70 -14.98
C PRO A 559 -16.60 22.07 -15.63
N ALA A 560 -16.96 23.05 -14.83
CA ALA A 560 -16.88 24.45 -15.25
C ALA A 560 -15.41 24.88 -15.45
N ASN A 561 -15.18 26.02 -16.06
CA ASN A 561 -13.82 26.53 -16.27
C ASN A 561 -13.09 26.70 -14.93
N ASN A 562 -11.82 26.31 -14.91
CA ASN A 562 -10.95 26.36 -13.73
C ASN A 562 -11.44 25.54 -12.53
N VAL A 563 -12.26 24.53 -12.78
CA VAL A 563 -12.69 23.55 -11.77
C VAL A 563 -11.88 22.27 -11.94
N TYR A 564 -11.27 21.86 -10.84
CA TYR A 564 -10.54 20.60 -10.68
C TYR A 564 -11.40 19.65 -9.85
N TYR A 565 -11.24 18.35 -10.04
CA TYR A 565 -12.10 17.38 -9.38
C TYR A 565 -11.48 15.97 -9.35
N ALA A 566 -11.95 15.17 -8.40
CA ALA A 566 -11.85 13.71 -8.46
C ALA A 566 -13.25 13.13 -8.35
N TYR A 567 -13.59 12.22 -9.23
CA TYR A 567 -14.94 11.65 -9.36
C TYR A 567 -14.91 10.14 -9.25
N ALA A 568 -15.69 9.59 -8.34
CA ALA A 568 -16.00 8.17 -8.30
C ALA A 568 -17.51 7.94 -8.14
N GLY A 569 -18.00 6.84 -8.67
CA GLY A 569 -19.40 6.42 -8.53
C GLY A 569 -19.50 4.91 -8.56
N ASN A 570 -20.55 4.34 -7.98
CA ASN A 570 -20.79 2.92 -8.08
C ASN A 570 -21.08 2.50 -9.55
N GLU A 571 -21.24 1.21 -9.81
CA GLU A 571 -21.33 0.67 -11.18
C GLU A 571 -22.47 1.29 -11.98
N ASP A 572 -23.66 1.44 -11.40
CA ASP A 572 -24.86 1.99 -12.03
C ASP A 572 -25.04 3.50 -11.84
N ASN A 573 -24.10 4.16 -11.20
CA ASN A 573 -24.14 5.60 -10.90
C ASN A 573 -25.35 6.01 -10.03
N SER A 574 -25.86 5.12 -9.20
CA SER A 574 -26.89 5.44 -8.21
C SER A 574 -26.29 6.16 -6.98
N GLU A 575 -24.98 6.02 -6.78
CA GLU A 575 -24.21 6.72 -5.76
C GLU A 575 -22.98 7.35 -6.42
N ILE A 576 -22.76 8.65 -6.20
CA ILE A 576 -21.67 9.42 -6.83
C ILE A 576 -21.06 10.33 -5.79
N VAL A 577 -19.72 10.35 -5.74
CA VAL A 577 -18.94 11.26 -4.90
C VAL A 577 -17.97 12.03 -5.78
N ILE A 578 -17.98 13.36 -5.67
CA ILE A 578 -17.08 14.22 -6.43
C ILE A 578 -16.42 15.23 -5.48
N TYR A 579 -15.12 15.12 -5.30
CA TYR A 579 -14.34 16.17 -4.66
C TYR A 579 -14.03 17.27 -5.66
N ILE A 580 -14.32 18.53 -5.31
CA ILE A 580 -14.29 19.66 -6.23
C ILE A 580 -13.57 20.85 -5.59
N TYR A 581 -12.64 21.44 -6.33
CA TYR A 581 -11.96 22.67 -5.96
C TYR A 581 -11.67 23.54 -7.18
N SER A 582 -11.27 24.78 -6.99
CA SER A 582 -10.90 25.68 -8.08
C SER A 582 -9.91 26.73 -7.61
N PHE A 583 -9.14 27.28 -8.56
CA PHE A 583 -8.19 28.35 -8.31
C PHE A 583 -8.51 29.56 -9.20
N THR A 584 -8.25 30.78 -8.71
CA THR A 584 -8.42 32.03 -9.48
C THR A 584 -7.28 32.27 -10.43
N ASP A 585 -6.07 31.84 -10.09
CA ASP A 585 -4.84 32.14 -10.82
C ASP A 585 -4.03 30.85 -10.97
N GLU A 586 -3.46 30.61 -12.13
CA GLU A 586 -2.65 29.41 -12.40
C GLU A 586 -1.34 29.40 -11.61
N SER A 587 -0.77 30.57 -11.31
CA SER A 587 0.43 30.67 -10.46
C SER A 587 0.16 30.26 -9.02
N VAL A 588 -1.07 30.48 -8.56
CA VAL A 588 -1.56 30.11 -7.23
C VAL A 588 -1.75 28.59 -7.11
N ALA A 589 -2.08 27.96 -8.22
CA ALA A 589 -2.30 26.50 -8.26
C ALA A 589 -1.01 25.69 -8.18
N GLN A 590 0.12 26.26 -8.55
CA GLN A 590 1.43 25.60 -8.44
C GLN A 590 1.90 25.50 -6.98
N ASN A 591 1.44 26.43 -6.14
CA ASN A 591 1.72 26.43 -4.71
C ASN A 591 0.41 26.14 -4.00
N ALA A 592 0.06 24.89 -3.74
CA ALA A 592 -1.17 24.46 -3.03
C ALA A 592 -1.36 25.10 -1.63
N ASN A 593 -0.66 26.20 -1.39
CA ASN A 593 -0.56 26.96 -0.15
C ASN A 593 -1.47 28.14 -0.05
N THR A 594 -2.14 28.51 -1.13
CA THR A 594 -2.91 29.75 -1.10
C THR A 594 -4.31 29.50 -0.57
N LYS A 595 -4.76 30.42 0.25
CA LYS A 595 -6.11 30.48 0.79
C LYS A 595 -7.17 30.90 -0.25
N TYR A 596 -6.79 31.03 -1.53
CA TYR A 596 -7.65 31.62 -2.54
C TYR A 596 -8.17 30.56 -3.52
N TYR A 597 -9.37 30.13 -3.27
CA TYR A 597 -10.15 29.33 -4.19
C TYR A 597 -10.87 30.27 -5.17
N GLY A 598 -10.74 29.94 -6.45
CA GLY A 598 -11.29 30.78 -7.48
C GLY A 598 -12.70 30.41 -7.88
N GLY A 599 -13.64 31.00 -7.21
CA GLY A 599 -15.03 30.87 -7.61
C GLY A 599 -15.75 29.65 -7.04
N ILE A 600 -17.05 29.61 -7.27
CA ILE A 600 -17.99 28.63 -6.68
C ILE A 600 -18.63 27.72 -7.74
N LYS A 601 -18.26 27.87 -9.01
CA LYS A 601 -18.83 27.07 -10.10
C LYS A 601 -18.48 25.60 -9.94
N THR A 602 -19.38 24.73 -10.38
CA THR A 602 -19.23 23.28 -10.27
C THR A 602 -19.11 22.62 -11.65
N GLY A 603 -20.21 22.32 -12.28
CA GLY A 603 -20.23 21.63 -13.57
C GLY A 603 -21.52 20.86 -13.82
N THR A 604 -21.46 19.99 -14.81
CA THR A 604 -22.58 19.13 -15.19
C THR A 604 -22.26 17.67 -14.94
N VAL A 605 -23.07 17.00 -14.13
CA VAL A 605 -23.02 15.56 -13.92
C VAL A 605 -23.76 14.87 -15.07
N GLY A 606 -23.22 13.78 -15.57
CA GLY A 606 -23.77 12.99 -16.64
C GLY A 606 -23.88 11.49 -16.30
N ASN A 607 -24.27 10.71 -17.29
CA ASN A 607 -24.50 9.28 -17.15
C ASN A 607 -25.49 8.90 -16.03
N LEU A 608 -26.47 9.80 -15.81
CA LEU A 608 -27.60 9.55 -14.92
C LEU A 608 -28.72 8.82 -15.67
N VAL A 609 -29.63 8.21 -14.93
CA VAL A 609 -30.86 7.64 -15.54
C VAL A 609 -31.70 8.78 -16.16
N SER A 610 -32.10 8.63 -17.43
CA SER A 610 -32.89 9.63 -18.11
C SER A 610 -34.22 9.88 -17.39
N ASN A 611 -34.47 11.14 -17.00
CA ASN A 611 -35.59 11.58 -16.19
C ASN A 611 -35.65 10.90 -14.80
N GLY A 612 -34.54 10.34 -14.32
CA GLY A 612 -34.42 9.76 -12.98
C GLY A 612 -34.41 10.84 -11.89
N SER A 613 -34.94 10.50 -10.73
CA SER A 613 -34.92 11.36 -9.55
C SER A 613 -33.68 11.08 -8.70
N TYR A 614 -33.08 12.12 -8.17
CA TYR A 614 -31.87 12.07 -7.36
C TYR A 614 -31.94 13.09 -6.25
N THR A 615 -31.14 12.86 -5.21
CA THR A 615 -30.81 13.86 -4.20
C THR A 615 -29.31 14.17 -4.25
N TYR A 616 -28.93 15.35 -3.76
CA TYR A 616 -27.54 15.66 -3.51
C TYR A 616 -27.37 16.50 -2.24
N GLN A 617 -26.20 16.32 -1.62
CA GLN A 617 -25.70 17.13 -0.50
C GLN A 617 -24.28 17.58 -0.77
N TRP A 618 -23.90 18.69 -0.15
CA TRP A 618 -22.53 19.12 -0.06
C TRP A 618 -21.94 18.72 1.28
N PHE A 619 -20.77 18.14 1.27
CA PHE A 619 -19.96 17.91 2.47
C PHE A 619 -18.77 18.88 2.45
N ASN A 620 -18.54 19.54 3.58
CA ASN A 620 -17.40 20.43 3.77
C ASN A 620 -16.22 19.66 4.37
N PRO A 621 -15.15 19.38 3.61
CA PRO A 621 -14.04 18.58 4.07
C PRO A 621 -13.14 19.29 5.11
N ILE A 622 -13.41 20.58 5.39
CA ILE A 622 -12.66 21.38 6.38
C ILE A 622 -13.19 21.16 7.79
N ASN A 623 -14.50 20.99 7.94
CA ASN A 623 -15.15 20.91 9.26
C ASN A 623 -16.08 19.70 9.44
N GLY A 624 -16.20 18.84 8.42
CA GLY A 624 -17.02 17.62 8.49
C GLY A 624 -18.53 17.84 8.41
N GLU A 625 -19.00 19.03 8.02
CA GLU A 625 -20.43 19.36 8.03
C GLU A 625 -21.08 19.10 6.66
N TYR A 626 -22.33 18.66 6.70
CA TYR A 626 -23.20 18.50 5.52
C TYR A 626 -24.10 19.72 5.34
N SER A 627 -24.38 20.07 4.08
CA SER A 627 -25.45 21.01 3.71
C SER A 627 -26.84 20.37 3.93
N GLU A 628 -27.87 21.17 3.66
CA GLU A 628 -29.20 20.62 3.40
C GLU A 628 -29.15 19.69 2.17
N GLU A 629 -30.07 18.74 2.10
CA GLU A 629 -30.28 17.88 0.95
C GLU A 629 -31.16 18.58 -0.11
N TYR A 630 -30.79 18.43 -1.38
CA TYR A 630 -31.48 18.99 -2.52
C TYR A 630 -31.96 17.90 -3.45
N GLU A 631 -33.23 17.94 -3.87
CA GLU A 631 -33.79 17.04 -4.85
C GLU A 631 -33.62 17.57 -6.28
N PHE A 632 -33.40 16.69 -7.24
CA PHE A 632 -33.40 17.05 -8.64
C PHE A 632 -33.88 15.89 -9.54
N THR A 633 -34.28 16.24 -10.76
CA THR A 633 -34.57 15.28 -11.81
C THR A 633 -33.57 15.44 -12.95
N ALA A 634 -32.91 14.37 -13.34
CA ALA A 634 -32.01 14.37 -14.48
C ALA A 634 -32.78 14.71 -15.77
N THR A 635 -32.12 15.38 -16.73
CA THR A 635 -32.72 15.67 -18.03
C THR A 635 -32.98 14.38 -18.79
N ARG A 636 -33.73 14.48 -19.91
CA ARG A 636 -33.90 13.36 -20.83
C ARG A 636 -32.60 12.79 -21.42
N PHE A 637 -31.52 13.48 -21.28
CA PHE A 637 -30.18 13.06 -21.71
C PHE A 637 -29.34 12.46 -20.57
N GLY A 638 -29.92 12.26 -19.38
CA GLY A 638 -29.20 11.74 -18.19
C GLY A 638 -28.14 12.71 -17.68
N THR A 639 -28.41 14.02 -17.72
CA THR A 639 -27.50 15.06 -17.24
C THR A 639 -28.19 15.98 -16.26
N TYR A 640 -27.41 16.60 -15.37
CA TYR A 640 -27.87 17.68 -14.51
C TYR A 640 -26.77 18.70 -14.25
N TYR A 641 -27.08 19.99 -14.41
CA TYR A 641 -26.15 21.07 -14.05
C TYR A 641 -26.23 21.33 -12.55
N ILE A 642 -25.17 21.02 -11.85
CA ILE A 642 -25.01 21.39 -10.45
C ILE A 642 -24.63 22.86 -10.40
N GLY A 643 -25.39 23.66 -9.70
CA GLY A 643 -25.18 25.09 -9.55
C GLY A 643 -23.87 25.46 -8.87
N ASP A 644 -23.88 26.56 -8.16
CA ASP A 644 -22.73 27.05 -7.44
C ASP A 644 -22.54 26.25 -6.13
N ARG A 645 -21.28 26.00 -5.74
CA ARG A 645 -20.94 25.42 -4.42
C ARG A 645 -21.38 26.40 -3.31
N PRO A 646 -21.72 25.90 -2.10
CA PRO A 646 -22.06 26.76 -0.97
C PRO A 646 -20.96 27.74 -0.57
N GLN A 647 -19.70 27.33 -0.79
CA GLN A 647 -18.51 28.12 -0.40
C GLN A 647 -17.45 28.08 -1.50
N ALA A 648 -16.60 29.11 -1.52
CA ALA A 648 -15.46 29.19 -2.45
C ALA A 648 -14.23 28.37 -1.96
N THR A 649 -14.45 27.31 -1.20
CA THR A 649 -13.44 26.33 -0.79
C THR A 649 -13.58 25.05 -1.60
N ASP A 650 -12.73 24.08 -1.33
CA ASP A 650 -12.99 22.72 -1.77
C ASP A 650 -14.23 22.15 -1.06
N MET A 651 -14.99 21.37 -1.77
CA MET A 651 -16.24 20.75 -1.30
C MET A 651 -16.38 19.36 -1.91
N VAL A 652 -17.11 18.51 -1.23
CA VAL A 652 -17.50 17.19 -1.75
C VAL A 652 -18.98 17.20 -2.11
N LEU A 653 -19.28 16.81 -3.33
CA LEU A 653 -20.64 16.62 -3.81
C LEU A 653 -21.02 15.15 -3.73
N CYS A 654 -22.05 14.85 -2.98
CA CYS A 654 -22.63 13.52 -2.85
C CYS A 654 -23.94 13.48 -3.58
N ILE A 655 -24.14 12.52 -4.48
CA ILE A 655 -25.39 12.35 -5.22
C ILE A 655 -25.87 10.92 -5.02
N SER A 656 -27.16 10.76 -4.70
CA SER A 656 -27.80 9.46 -4.56
C SER A 656 -29.07 9.40 -5.41
N ALA A 657 -29.30 8.26 -6.05
CA ALA A 657 -30.59 8.02 -6.72
C ALA A 657 -31.71 8.02 -5.67
N ALA A 658 -32.78 8.75 -5.93
CA ALA A 658 -33.96 8.65 -5.10
C ALA A 658 -34.68 7.31 -5.35
N ASP A 659 -35.19 6.69 -4.29
CA ASP A 659 -35.94 5.43 -4.32
C ASP A 659 -37.19 5.48 -5.22
#